data_7b815eaadab716b1c517be91fe90311e
#
_entry.id   7b815eaadab716b1c517be91fe90311e
#
_cell.length_a   1.000
_cell.length_b   1.000
_cell.length_c   1.000
_cell.angle_alpha   90.00
_cell.angle_beta   90.00
_cell.angle_gamma   90.00
#
_symmetry.space_group_name_H-M   'P 1'
#
loop_
_entity.id
_entity.type
_entity.pdbx_description
1 polymer ?
#
loop_
_entity_poly.entity_id
_entity_poly.type
_entity_poly.pdbx_seq_one_letter_code
_entity_poly.pdbx_strand_id
1 'polypeptide(L)'
;MNQLNETDYGTPAKVSAQQVTLEIDGVSVTVPAGTSVMRAAVEAGINVPKLCATDSLEPFGSCRLCLVEIEGPDGRRMKGYPASCTTPCAPGMKVQTQTPKLADIRRGVMELYISDHPLDCLTCPTNGNCELQDMAGAVGLREVRYGDEGENHLSLKKDESNPYFTYDPSKCIVCNRCVRACEETQGTFALTINGRGFESRVSAGQMDSFMESECVSCGACVQACPTATLTEKTVIMLGQAEHSAITTCAYCGVGGAFKAEMKGNQVVRMVPYKDGKANHGHSCVKGRFAWGYATHKDRITKPMIRSKITDPWREVSWDEALQYAASEFRRIQAKHGKQAIGGITSSRCTNEEAYLVQKLVRTAFGNNNVDTCARVCHSPTGYGLKQTLGESAGTQTFDSVMFSDVILIIGANPASAHPVFASQMKRRLRQGAKLIVIDPRTTEMVKSPHIQADYHLKLRPGTNVALITALAHVILSEGLQSEDYIVERCDLQSYQDWQQFVLREENSPEAMEAICGVPAAQIRGAARLFATGGNGAIYYGLGVTEHAQGSTMVMGIANLAMVTGNVGREGVGVNPLRGQNNVQGSCDMGSFPHELPGYRHISDATVRASFEQVWGVTLDPEPGLRIPNMFDAALDGSFKGLYCEGEDIAQSDPDTQHVAAALEAMECIVVQDLFLNETAKYAHVFLPGSSFLEKDGTFTNAERRISRVRKVMPSKSGKSDWEVTVALAAALGYPMSYTHPSQIMDEIAALTPSFAGVSYDKLERLGSIQWPCNESAPQGTPIMHIGGFIRGKGKFINTQYFATDEKVTLRFPLILTTGRILSQYNVGAQTRRTENSQWHSEDKLEIHPHDAEDRGIRDDDWVAIESRAGQTVLRATVTERVQPGVVYTTFHFPESGANVITTDNSDWATNCPEYKVTAVQVMPVSQPSQWQQQYQRFHNEQQGLLQGDKVMSEPLVTK
;
A
#
# COMPACT_ATOMS: atom_id res chain seq x y z
N MET A 1 5.19 -15.00 24.13
CA MET A 1 5.67 -15.09 22.72
C MET A 1 7.19 -15.13 22.79
N ASN A 2 7.84 -16.00 22.03
CA ASN A 2 9.30 -16.05 21.92
C ASN A 2 9.75 -15.24 20.71
N GLN A 3 11.02 -14.88 20.64
CA GLN A 3 11.58 -14.24 19.48
C GLN A 3 11.61 -15.21 18.29
N LEU A 4 11.03 -14.82 17.16
CA LEU A 4 11.03 -15.61 15.93
C LEU A 4 12.37 -15.43 15.22
N ASN A 5 13.20 -16.47 15.20
CA ASN A 5 14.46 -16.48 14.46
C ASN A 5 14.25 -17.08 13.07
N GLU A 6 14.61 -16.32 12.04
CA GLU A 6 14.58 -16.75 10.65
C GLU A 6 15.95 -17.28 10.25
N THR A 7 16.01 -18.48 9.66
CA THR A 7 17.28 -19.05 9.18
C THR A 7 17.77 -18.28 7.96
N ASP A 8 19.00 -17.77 8.00
CA ASP A 8 19.69 -17.18 6.85
C ASP A 8 20.57 -18.24 6.15
N TYR A 9 20.12 -18.71 4.99
CA TYR A 9 20.83 -19.71 4.18
C TYR A 9 22.07 -19.16 3.45
N GLY A 10 22.41 -17.91 3.63
CA GLY A 10 23.61 -17.28 3.10
C GLY A 10 23.58 -16.87 1.62
N THR A 11 22.76 -17.49 0.80
CA THR A 11 22.51 -17.09 -0.60
C THR A 11 21.06 -17.40 -1.00
N PRO A 12 20.49 -16.70 -2.00
CA PRO A 12 19.14 -16.96 -2.48
C PRO A 12 18.94 -18.40 -2.95
N ALA A 13 17.72 -18.92 -2.79
CA ALA A 13 17.34 -20.22 -3.34
C ALA A 13 17.40 -20.20 -4.87
N LYS A 14 17.88 -21.29 -5.47
CA LYS A 14 17.82 -21.48 -6.92
C LYS A 14 16.73 -22.50 -7.25
N VAL A 15 16.02 -22.26 -8.34
CA VAL A 15 15.00 -23.18 -8.86
C VAL A 15 15.57 -23.84 -10.12
N SER A 16 15.67 -25.16 -10.12
CA SER A 16 16.11 -25.96 -11.27
C SER A 16 15.48 -27.34 -11.22
N ALA A 17 15.07 -27.87 -12.37
CA ALA A 17 14.66 -29.27 -12.50
C ALA A 17 15.83 -30.24 -12.36
N GLN A 18 17.05 -29.78 -12.67
CA GLN A 18 18.28 -30.59 -12.53
C GLN A 18 18.71 -30.55 -11.05
N GLN A 19 18.98 -31.72 -10.48
CA GLN A 19 19.53 -31.88 -9.13
C GLN A 19 21.03 -32.21 -9.20
N VAL A 20 21.76 -31.75 -8.20
CA VAL A 20 23.21 -31.99 -8.05
C VAL A 20 23.46 -32.57 -6.66
N THR A 21 24.18 -33.70 -6.62
CA THR A 21 24.60 -34.35 -5.35
C THR A 21 26.09 -34.13 -5.14
N LEU A 22 26.44 -33.68 -3.94
CA LEU A 22 27.82 -33.47 -3.51
C LEU A 22 27.99 -33.93 -2.06
N GLU A 23 29.23 -33.95 -1.56
CA GLU A 23 29.58 -34.24 -0.17
C GLU A 23 30.14 -33.00 0.51
N ILE A 24 29.62 -32.65 1.68
CA ILE A 24 30.10 -31.54 2.52
C ILE A 24 30.43 -32.08 3.91
N ASP A 25 31.69 -32.00 4.33
CA ASP A 25 32.22 -32.53 5.61
C ASP A 25 31.76 -34.00 5.87
N GLY A 26 31.71 -34.82 4.83
CA GLY A 26 31.27 -36.24 4.90
C GLY A 26 29.77 -36.44 4.81
N VAL A 27 28.94 -35.39 4.71
CA VAL A 27 27.49 -35.44 4.55
C VAL A 27 27.12 -35.33 3.08
N SER A 28 26.36 -36.31 2.55
CA SER A 28 25.83 -36.28 1.19
C SER A 28 24.62 -35.34 1.13
N VAL A 29 24.64 -34.36 0.20
CA VAL A 29 23.62 -33.35 0.03
C VAL A 29 23.19 -33.28 -1.44
N THR A 30 21.87 -33.23 -1.66
CA THR A 30 21.30 -33.08 -3.02
C THR A 30 20.53 -31.76 -3.09
N VAL A 31 20.89 -30.90 -4.02
CA VAL A 31 20.33 -29.55 -4.19
C VAL A 31 20.04 -29.22 -5.65
N PRO A 32 19.13 -28.27 -5.95
CA PRO A 32 18.93 -27.78 -7.30
C PRO A 32 20.24 -27.26 -7.94
N ALA A 33 20.43 -27.48 -9.22
CA ALA A 33 21.59 -26.96 -9.96
C ALA A 33 21.65 -25.43 -9.85
N GLY A 34 22.88 -24.87 -9.66
CA GLY A 34 23.11 -23.46 -9.44
C GLY A 34 23.07 -23.03 -7.97
N THR A 35 22.67 -23.91 -7.04
CA THR A 35 22.76 -23.66 -5.60
C THR A 35 24.22 -23.48 -5.19
N SER A 36 24.51 -22.49 -4.34
CA SER A 36 25.85 -22.27 -3.81
C SER A 36 26.25 -23.33 -2.77
N VAL A 37 27.54 -23.59 -2.67
CA VAL A 37 28.10 -24.48 -1.61
C VAL A 37 27.68 -24.01 -0.21
N MET A 38 27.63 -22.70 0.01
CA MET A 38 27.19 -22.13 1.32
C MET A 38 25.76 -22.54 1.65
N ARG A 39 24.82 -22.37 0.70
CA ARG A 39 23.42 -22.72 0.93
C ARG A 39 23.25 -24.22 1.14
N ALA A 40 23.90 -25.03 0.31
CA ALA A 40 23.90 -26.49 0.44
C ALA A 40 24.43 -26.93 1.84
N ALA A 41 25.47 -26.28 2.34
CA ALA A 41 26.02 -26.53 3.68
C ALA A 41 24.96 -26.24 4.78
N VAL A 42 24.33 -25.08 4.72
CA VAL A 42 23.28 -24.70 5.72
C VAL A 42 22.09 -25.65 5.65
N GLU A 43 21.64 -26.06 4.46
CA GLU A 43 20.58 -27.06 4.27
C GLU A 43 20.95 -28.44 4.84
N ALA A 44 22.25 -28.76 4.91
CA ALA A 44 22.78 -29.95 5.57
C ALA A 44 23.05 -29.76 7.08
N GLY A 45 22.69 -28.63 7.67
CA GLY A 45 22.94 -28.31 9.06
C GLY A 45 24.39 -27.87 9.39
N ILE A 46 25.20 -27.57 8.35
CA ILE A 46 26.61 -27.17 8.47
C ILE A 46 26.71 -25.64 8.34
N ASN A 47 27.12 -24.95 9.40
CA ASN A 47 27.27 -23.52 9.41
C ASN A 47 28.65 -23.09 8.90
N VAL A 48 28.66 -22.21 7.90
CA VAL A 48 29.88 -21.59 7.37
C VAL A 48 29.90 -20.11 7.75
N PRO A 49 30.98 -19.60 8.40
CA PRO A 49 31.05 -18.19 8.79
C PRO A 49 30.92 -17.24 7.59
N LYS A 50 30.15 -16.15 7.76
CA LYS A 50 29.89 -15.17 6.70
C LYS A 50 29.60 -13.77 7.26
N LEU A 51 29.85 -12.73 6.48
CA LEU A 51 29.46 -11.34 6.78
C LEU A 51 28.82 -10.65 5.56
N CYS A 52 29.38 -10.82 4.37
CA CYS A 52 28.87 -10.15 3.16
C CYS A 52 27.71 -10.88 2.48
N ALA A 53 27.45 -12.13 2.83
CA ALA A 53 26.42 -12.96 2.22
C ALA A 53 25.17 -13.04 3.09
N THR A 54 23.99 -13.07 2.45
CA THR A 54 22.67 -13.32 3.04
C THR A 54 21.76 -13.89 1.95
N ASP A 55 20.76 -14.64 2.33
CA ASP A 55 19.88 -15.30 1.36
C ASP A 55 18.83 -14.36 0.71
N SER A 56 18.80 -13.10 1.11
CA SER A 56 17.99 -12.05 0.48
C SER A 56 18.70 -11.27 -0.63
N LEU A 57 20.02 -11.49 -0.83
CA LEU A 57 20.86 -10.76 -1.79
C LEU A 57 21.76 -11.73 -2.57
N GLU A 58 22.01 -11.45 -3.83
CA GLU A 58 22.96 -12.24 -4.63
C GLU A 58 24.35 -12.20 -4.01
N PRO A 59 25.11 -13.31 -4.04
CA PRO A 59 26.40 -13.40 -3.35
C PRO A 59 27.46 -12.51 -3.99
N PHE A 60 28.32 -11.90 -3.15
CA PHE A 60 29.36 -10.97 -3.57
C PHE A 60 30.80 -11.47 -3.31
N GLY A 61 30.99 -12.30 -2.25
CA GLY A 61 32.27 -12.92 -1.96
C GLY A 61 33.36 -12.00 -1.38
N SER A 62 33.00 -10.78 -0.90
CA SER A 62 33.97 -9.78 -0.45
C SER A 62 34.59 -10.06 0.92
N CYS A 63 33.84 -10.62 1.88
CA CYS A 63 34.30 -10.76 3.26
C CYS A 63 35.36 -11.84 3.48
N ARG A 64 35.47 -12.81 2.59
CA ARG A 64 36.45 -13.94 2.63
C ARG A 64 36.39 -14.79 3.90
N LEU A 65 35.33 -14.77 4.68
CA LEU A 65 35.15 -15.65 5.83
C LEU A 65 34.63 -17.05 5.44
N CYS A 66 33.86 -17.13 4.35
CA CYS A 66 33.21 -18.36 3.91
C CYS A 66 34.09 -19.27 3.02
N LEU A 67 35.40 -19.17 3.15
CA LEU A 67 36.36 -19.97 2.38
C LEU A 67 36.21 -21.45 2.73
N VAL A 68 36.36 -22.32 1.72
CA VAL A 68 36.31 -23.80 1.83
C VAL A 68 37.42 -24.46 1.03
N GLU A 69 37.70 -25.73 1.34
CA GLU A 69 38.51 -26.60 0.50
C GLU A 69 37.63 -27.47 -0.38
N ILE A 70 37.93 -27.60 -1.65
CA ILE A 70 37.11 -28.36 -2.60
C ILE A 70 37.98 -29.35 -3.37
N GLU A 71 37.48 -30.59 -3.42
CA GLU A 71 38.04 -31.65 -4.28
C GLU A 71 36.96 -32.03 -5.34
N GLY A 72 37.40 -32.10 -6.59
CA GLY A 72 36.53 -32.49 -7.69
C GLY A 72 36.30 -34.01 -7.73
N PRO A 73 35.36 -34.49 -8.54
CA PRO A 73 35.06 -35.95 -8.69
C PRO A 73 36.25 -36.76 -9.19
N ASP A 74 37.26 -36.12 -9.80
CA ASP A 74 38.52 -36.71 -10.25
C ASP A 74 39.58 -36.78 -9.14
N GLY A 75 39.26 -36.43 -7.91
CA GLY A 75 40.16 -36.40 -6.76
C GLY A 75 41.13 -35.25 -6.75
N ARG A 76 41.06 -34.31 -7.70
CA ARG A 76 41.92 -33.14 -7.76
C ARG A 76 41.39 -32.02 -6.85
N ARG A 77 42.24 -31.49 -6.01
CA ARG A 77 41.91 -30.32 -5.21
C ARG A 77 41.92 -29.03 -6.04
N MET A 78 40.93 -28.19 -5.84
CA MET A 78 40.91 -26.85 -6.42
C MET A 78 42.08 -26.02 -5.85
N LYS A 79 42.71 -25.21 -6.71
CA LYS A 79 43.81 -24.33 -6.28
C LYS A 79 43.24 -23.17 -5.43
N GLY A 80 43.79 -22.98 -4.23
CA GLY A 80 43.38 -21.91 -3.29
C GLY A 80 42.17 -22.31 -2.46
N TYR A 81 41.46 -21.30 -1.89
CA TYR A 81 40.33 -21.44 -1.01
C TYR A 81 39.15 -20.65 -1.61
N PRO A 82 38.27 -21.29 -2.38
CA PRO A 82 37.14 -20.61 -2.96
C PRO A 82 36.15 -20.16 -1.89
N ALA A 83 35.40 -19.09 -2.16
CA ALA A 83 34.33 -18.61 -1.29
C ALA A 83 33.06 -19.45 -1.54
N SER A 84 32.56 -20.13 -0.52
CA SER A 84 31.40 -21.01 -0.66
C SER A 84 30.12 -20.28 -1.10
N CYS A 85 29.98 -18.99 -0.79
CA CYS A 85 28.81 -18.20 -1.20
C CYS A 85 28.75 -17.93 -2.72
N THR A 86 29.89 -17.89 -3.41
CA THR A 86 29.97 -17.63 -4.87
C THR A 86 30.29 -18.87 -5.70
N THR A 87 30.51 -20.02 -5.06
CA THR A 87 30.86 -21.27 -5.73
C THR A 87 29.61 -22.13 -5.90
N PRO A 88 29.15 -22.42 -7.13
CA PRO A 88 28.01 -23.31 -7.37
C PRO A 88 28.38 -24.76 -7.06
N CYS A 89 27.42 -25.53 -6.57
CA CYS A 89 27.57 -26.98 -6.39
C CYS A 89 27.75 -27.71 -7.74
N ALA A 90 28.62 -28.73 -7.76
CA ALA A 90 28.83 -29.58 -8.91
C ALA A 90 28.73 -31.06 -8.51
N PRO A 91 28.32 -31.97 -9.46
CA PRO A 91 28.18 -33.40 -9.16
C PRO A 91 29.48 -34.03 -8.69
N GLY A 92 29.41 -34.79 -7.58
CA GLY A 92 30.57 -35.51 -7.03
C GLY A 92 31.64 -34.64 -6.37
N MET A 93 31.38 -33.32 -6.21
CA MET A 93 32.26 -32.42 -5.48
C MET A 93 32.33 -32.83 -3.99
N LYS A 94 33.53 -32.81 -3.42
CA LYS A 94 33.74 -32.95 -1.97
C LYS A 94 34.23 -31.67 -1.38
N VAL A 95 33.53 -31.17 -0.39
CA VAL A 95 33.80 -29.89 0.24
C VAL A 95 34.15 -30.10 1.71
N GLN A 96 35.22 -29.47 2.17
CA GLN A 96 35.59 -29.39 3.55
C GLN A 96 35.42 -27.94 4.02
N THR A 97 34.60 -27.76 5.04
CA THR A 97 34.32 -26.45 5.64
C THR A 97 35.11 -26.20 6.91
N GLN A 98 35.73 -27.26 7.49
CA GLN A 98 36.39 -27.24 8.79
C GLN A 98 37.76 -27.92 8.68
N THR A 99 38.80 -27.14 8.42
CA THR A 99 40.19 -27.63 8.50
C THR A 99 41.05 -26.68 9.36
N PRO A 100 42.17 -27.13 9.97
CA PRO A 100 43.02 -26.26 10.74
C PRO A 100 43.49 -25.03 9.94
N LYS A 101 43.77 -25.22 8.66
CA LYS A 101 44.18 -24.13 7.75
C LYS A 101 43.08 -23.12 7.51
N LEU A 102 41.81 -23.57 7.30
CA LEU A 102 40.67 -22.69 7.16
C LEU A 102 40.39 -21.90 8.46
N ALA A 103 40.54 -22.55 9.61
CA ALA A 103 40.40 -21.87 10.90
C ALA A 103 41.41 -20.75 11.09
N ASP A 104 42.68 -20.98 10.72
CA ASP A 104 43.74 -19.97 10.79
C ASP A 104 43.46 -18.79 9.84
N ILE A 105 43.06 -19.08 8.58
CA ILE A 105 42.73 -18.05 7.59
C ILE A 105 41.56 -17.20 8.07
N ARG A 106 40.49 -17.83 8.51
CA ARG A 106 39.29 -17.13 8.98
C ARG A 106 39.55 -16.25 10.21
N ARG A 107 40.36 -16.76 11.17
CA ARG A 107 40.79 -15.99 12.32
C ARG A 107 41.60 -14.76 11.91
N GLY A 108 42.56 -14.90 10.98
CA GLY A 108 43.32 -13.78 10.46
C GLY A 108 42.46 -12.76 9.72
N VAL A 109 41.50 -13.19 8.92
CA VAL A 109 40.54 -12.30 8.23
C VAL A 109 39.68 -11.54 9.25
N MET A 110 39.15 -12.24 10.27
CA MET A 110 38.38 -11.60 11.32
C MET A 110 39.18 -10.61 12.12
N GLU A 111 40.41 -10.93 12.44
CA GLU A 111 41.33 -10.03 13.14
C GLU A 111 41.53 -8.71 12.38
N LEU A 112 41.68 -8.76 11.05
CA LEU A 112 41.76 -7.57 10.21
C LEU A 112 40.47 -6.73 10.25
N TYR A 113 39.27 -7.36 10.29
CA TYR A 113 38.02 -6.62 10.47
C TYR A 113 37.92 -5.93 11.82
N ILE A 114 38.32 -6.63 12.89
CA ILE A 114 38.23 -6.11 14.25
C ILE A 114 39.28 -5.02 14.50
N SER A 115 40.46 -5.08 13.84
CA SER A 115 41.52 -4.08 14.00
C SER A 115 41.13 -2.66 13.56
N ASP A 116 40.11 -2.53 12.72
CA ASP A 116 39.58 -1.24 12.20
C ASP A 116 38.12 -1.01 12.62
N HIS A 117 37.71 -1.56 13.75
CA HIS A 117 36.35 -1.45 14.26
C HIS A 117 36.39 -0.99 15.72
N PRO A 118 35.55 0.00 16.13
CA PRO A 118 35.47 0.43 17.53
C PRO A 118 35.15 -0.73 18.48
N LEU A 119 35.95 -0.87 19.54
CA LEU A 119 35.80 -1.92 20.55
C LEU A 119 34.86 -1.50 21.69
N ASP A 120 33.81 -0.74 21.39
CA ASP A 120 32.84 -0.17 22.33
C ASP A 120 31.58 -1.04 22.48
N CYS A 121 31.67 -2.35 22.26
CA CYS A 121 30.53 -3.28 22.25
C CYS A 121 29.60 -3.12 23.47
N LEU A 122 30.10 -2.84 24.66
CA LEU A 122 29.30 -2.67 25.88
C LEU A 122 28.30 -1.51 25.81
N THR A 123 28.61 -0.46 25.03
CA THR A 123 27.75 0.72 24.82
C THR A 123 27.10 0.74 23.45
N CYS A 124 27.41 -0.22 22.59
CA CYS A 124 26.89 -0.31 21.23
C CYS A 124 25.41 -0.72 21.24
N PRO A 125 24.53 -0.04 20.48
CA PRO A 125 23.09 -0.34 20.47
C PRO A 125 22.75 -1.73 19.93
N THR A 126 23.66 -2.35 19.15
CA THR A 126 23.46 -3.71 18.59
C THR A 126 24.18 -4.79 19.39
N ASN A 127 24.70 -4.50 20.58
CA ASN A 127 25.34 -5.51 21.42
C ASN A 127 24.41 -6.72 21.67
N GLY A 128 24.92 -7.92 21.39
CA GLY A 128 24.12 -9.16 21.46
C GLY A 128 23.20 -9.42 20.25
N ASN A 129 23.23 -8.53 19.24
CA ASN A 129 22.55 -8.69 17.95
C ASN A 129 23.42 -8.10 16.84
N CYS A 130 24.69 -8.58 16.75
CA CYS A 130 25.68 -8.09 15.81
C CYS A 130 26.41 -9.26 15.16
N GLU A 131 26.23 -9.45 13.85
CA GLU A 131 26.85 -10.57 13.12
C GLU A 131 28.38 -10.52 13.18
N LEU A 132 29.01 -9.33 13.33
CA LEU A 132 30.45 -9.22 13.49
C LEU A 132 30.92 -9.84 14.82
N GLN A 133 30.21 -9.59 15.93
CA GLN A 133 30.47 -10.23 17.23
C GLN A 133 30.31 -11.75 17.14
N ASP A 134 29.22 -12.21 16.52
CA ASP A 134 28.93 -13.64 16.38
C ASP A 134 30.03 -14.35 15.59
N MET A 135 30.46 -13.73 14.48
CA MET A 135 31.51 -14.30 13.64
C MET A 135 32.89 -14.28 14.32
N ALA A 136 33.21 -13.25 15.11
CA ALA A 136 34.43 -13.23 15.91
C ALA A 136 34.45 -14.41 16.93
N GLY A 137 33.30 -14.66 17.58
CA GLY A 137 33.09 -15.81 18.43
C GLY A 137 33.23 -17.16 17.68
N ALA A 138 32.56 -17.28 16.51
CA ALA A 138 32.54 -18.50 15.70
C ALA A 138 33.91 -18.91 15.18
N VAL A 139 34.79 -17.95 14.84
CA VAL A 139 36.17 -18.23 14.38
C VAL A 139 37.17 -18.35 15.51
N GLY A 140 36.75 -18.21 16.78
CA GLY A 140 37.58 -18.34 17.94
C GLY A 140 38.58 -17.20 18.17
N LEU A 141 38.26 -16.00 17.66
CA LEU A 141 39.07 -14.79 17.91
C LEU A 141 38.85 -14.34 19.37
N ARG A 142 39.95 -14.18 20.14
CA ARG A 142 39.95 -13.76 21.54
C ARG A 142 40.85 -12.57 21.80
N GLU A 143 41.85 -12.35 20.95
CA GLU A 143 42.83 -11.29 21.07
C GLU A 143 43.02 -10.65 19.72
N VAL A 144 43.29 -9.34 19.71
CA VAL A 144 43.57 -8.55 18.50
C VAL A 144 45.03 -8.11 18.56
N ARG A 145 45.81 -8.46 17.55
CA ARG A 145 47.22 -8.12 17.46
C ARG A 145 47.50 -6.76 16.82
N TYR A 146 46.48 -6.21 16.15
CA TYR A 146 46.54 -4.96 15.41
C TYR A 146 45.43 -4.03 15.85
N GLY A 147 45.57 -2.71 15.69
CA GLY A 147 44.51 -1.76 15.97
C GLY A 147 44.14 -1.68 17.45
N ASP A 148 45.09 -1.55 18.32
CA ASP A 148 44.96 -1.48 19.79
C ASP A 148 44.21 -0.22 20.28
N GLU A 149 44.04 0.79 19.45
CA GLU A 149 43.33 2.03 19.75
C GLU A 149 41.81 1.85 19.71
N GLY A 150 41.29 0.79 19.06
CA GLY A 150 39.85 0.48 18.98
C GLY A 150 39.01 1.53 18.26
N GLU A 151 39.57 2.16 17.23
CA GLU A 151 38.98 3.21 16.42
C GLU A 151 38.96 2.83 14.93
N ASN A 152 38.06 3.43 14.16
CA ASN A 152 38.06 3.33 12.70
C ASN A 152 38.94 4.42 12.12
N HIS A 153 39.83 4.05 11.20
CA HIS A 153 40.85 4.94 10.62
C HIS A 153 40.31 6.15 9.87
N LEU A 154 39.07 6.08 9.35
CA LEU A 154 38.49 7.17 8.55
C LEU A 154 37.94 8.33 9.41
N SER A 155 37.68 8.12 10.70
CA SER A 155 37.18 9.14 11.66
C SER A 155 35.99 9.98 11.11
N LEU A 156 35.05 9.37 10.38
CA LEU A 156 33.94 10.06 9.75
C LEU A 156 32.82 10.36 10.74
N LYS A 157 32.11 11.48 10.53
CA LYS A 157 30.95 11.87 11.33
C LYS A 157 29.77 10.98 11.06
N LYS A 158 28.95 10.74 12.09
CA LYS A 158 27.62 10.15 11.97
C LYS A 158 26.71 11.02 11.11
N ASP A 159 25.90 10.37 10.27
CA ASP A 159 24.75 10.99 9.62
C ASP A 159 23.49 10.65 10.41
N GLU A 160 22.84 11.68 10.95
CA GLU A 160 21.58 11.60 11.69
C GLU A 160 20.42 12.32 10.97
N SER A 161 20.62 12.69 9.70
CA SER A 161 19.66 13.41 8.88
C SER A 161 18.37 12.62 8.67
N ASN A 162 18.46 11.29 8.55
CA ASN A 162 17.28 10.46 8.37
C ASN A 162 16.44 10.39 9.66
N PRO A 163 15.12 10.65 9.60
CA PRO A 163 14.28 10.64 10.80
C PRO A 163 14.23 9.29 11.52
N TYR A 164 14.47 8.18 10.83
CA TYR A 164 14.18 6.82 11.32
C TYR A 164 15.40 6.04 11.77
N PHE A 165 16.55 6.28 11.18
CA PHE A 165 17.79 5.54 11.46
C PHE A 165 19.01 6.45 11.41
N THR A 166 20.10 6.00 12.01
CA THR A 166 21.40 6.66 11.95
C THR A 166 22.34 5.87 11.05
N TYR A 167 23.29 6.56 10.42
CA TYR A 167 24.41 5.96 9.73
C TYR A 167 25.70 6.32 10.46
N ASP A 168 26.35 5.32 11.08
CA ASP A 168 27.63 5.45 11.77
C ASP A 168 28.75 4.80 10.94
N PRO A 169 29.48 5.56 10.13
CA PRO A 169 30.53 5.01 9.29
C PRO A 169 31.70 4.38 10.08
N SER A 170 31.90 4.74 11.35
CA SER A 170 32.95 4.13 12.19
C SER A 170 32.70 2.64 12.46
N LYS A 171 31.46 2.19 12.37
CA LYS A 171 31.04 0.79 12.56
C LYS A 171 31.02 0.00 11.25
N CYS A 172 31.37 0.63 10.13
CA CYS A 172 31.23 0.04 8.79
C CYS A 172 32.40 -0.89 8.47
N ILE A 173 32.08 -2.14 8.10
CA ILE A 173 33.08 -3.14 7.65
C ILE A 173 33.12 -3.27 6.10
N VAL A 174 32.53 -2.36 5.38
CA VAL A 174 32.51 -2.28 3.90
C VAL A 174 32.10 -3.61 3.24
N CYS A 175 31.16 -4.34 3.86
CA CYS A 175 30.67 -5.64 3.35
C CYS A 175 29.76 -5.53 2.12
N ASN A 176 29.36 -4.33 1.73
CA ASN A 176 28.55 -4.00 0.56
C ASN A 176 27.10 -4.54 0.59
N ARG A 177 26.61 -5.07 1.72
CA ARG A 177 25.22 -5.57 1.82
C ARG A 177 24.18 -4.45 1.65
N CYS A 178 24.41 -3.28 2.28
CA CYS A 178 23.50 -2.13 2.19
C CYS A 178 23.40 -1.55 0.78
N VAL A 179 24.52 -1.46 0.05
CA VAL A 179 24.55 -1.00 -1.35
C VAL A 179 23.74 -1.96 -2.24
N ARG A 180 24.00 -3.28 -2.14
CA ARG A 180 23.24 -4.29 -2.86
C ARG A 180 21.77 -4.32 -2.48
N ALA A 181 21.40 -4.16 -1.22
CA ALA A 181 20.02 -4.07 -0.78
C ALA A 181 19.30 -2.85 -1.40
N CYS A 182 20.00 -1.71 -1.52
CA CYS A 182 19.46 -0.52 -2.19
C CYS A 182 19.24 -0.77 -3.70
N GLU A 183 20.10 -1.55 -4.34
CA GLU A 183 20.03 -1.94 -5.74
C GLU A 183 19.01 -3.06 -5.99
N GLU A 184 19.23 -4.23 -5.36
CA GLU A 184 18.52 -5.47 -5.67
C GLU A 184 17.10 -5.49 -5.10
N THR A 185 16.93 -5.00 -3.86
CA THR A 185 15.64 -5.05 -3.14
C THR A 185 14.79 -3.83 -3.47
N GLN A 186 15.33 -2.62 -3.31
CA GLN A 186 14.56 -1.38 -3.51
C GLN A 186 14.60 -0.87 -4.96
N GLY A 187 15.77 -0.94 -5.63
CA GLY A 187 15.96 -0.41 -6.99
C GLY A 187 16.04 1.11 -7.06
N THR A 188 16.55 1.77 -6.01
CA THR A 188 16.72 3.24 -5.97
C THR A 188 18.18 3.66 -6.22
N PHE A 189 19.15 2.79 -5.92
CA PHE A 189 20.58 3.06 -6.13
C PHE A 189 21.10 4.30 -5.37
N ALA A 190 20.49 4.61 -4.22
CA ALA A 190 20.90 5.75 -3.40
C ALA A 190 22.26 5.55 -2.71
N LEU A 191 22.72 4.31 -2.55
CA LEU A 191 23.97 3.97 -1.88
C LEU A 191 25.02 3.48 -2.87
N THR A 192 26.27 3.87 -2.62
CA THR A 192 27.42 3.43 -3.41
C THR A 192 28.66 3.24 -2.54
N ILE A 193 29.71 2.61 -3.08
CA ILE A 193 31.05 2.64 -2.48
C ILE A 193 31.81 3.82 -3.08
N ASN A 194 32.25 4.71 -2.20
CA ASN A 194 33.13 5.84 -2.54
C ASN A 194 34.55 5.51 -2.12
N GLY A 195 35.55 6.03 -2.85
CA GLY A 195 36.96 5.75 -2.62
C GLY A 195 37.38 4.37 -3.13
N ARG A 196 38.62 3.99 -2.82
CA ARG A 196 39.20 2.69 -3.16
C ARG A 196 40.23 2.24 -2.13
N GLY A 197 40.49 0.93 -2.08
CA GLY A 197 41.45 0.37 -1.11
C GLY A 197 41.03 0.68 0.31
N PHE A 198 41.93 1.15 1.11
CA PHE A 198 41.73 1.45 2.53
C PHE A 198 40.80 2.69 2.74
N GLU A 199 40.67 3.55 1.74
CA GLU A 199 39.77 4.71 1.76
C GLU A 199 38.32 4.38 1.36
N SER A 200 38.03 3.11 1.10
CA SER A 200 36.68 2.69 0.68
C SER A 200 35.64 2.88 1.79
N ARG A 201 34.54 3.54 1.48
CA ARG A 201 33.40 3.74 2.38
C ARG A 201 32.07 3.73 1.68
N VAL A 202 31.02 3.34 2.37
CA VAL A 202 29.65 3.50 1.87
C VAL A 202 29.27 4.98 1.95
N SER A 203 28.61 5.51 0.92
CA SER A 203 28.06 6.86 0.93
C SER A 203 26.68 6.89 0.29
N ALA A 204 25.84 7.83 0.75
CA ALA A 204 24.60 8.20 0.09
C ALA A 204 24.88 9.22 -1.02
N GLY A 205 24.20 9.14 -2.15
CA GLY A 205 24.37 10.04 -3.29
C GLY A 205 25.82 10.24 -3.71
N GLN A 206 26.22 11.49 -3.88
CA GLN A 206 27.61 11.92 -4.16
C GLN A 206 28.33 12.41 -2.89
N MET A 207 28.17 11.73 -1.78
CA MET A 207 28.60 12.07 -0.41
C MET A 207 27.62 13.03 0.30
N ASP A 208 26.35 13.02 -0.11
CA ASP A 208 25.28 13.77 0.54
C ASP A 208 24.87 13.08 1.84
N SER A 209 24.05 13.76 2.64
CA SER A 209 23.33 13.09 3.73
C SER A 209 22.24 12.16 3.18
N PHE A 210 21.78 11.20 3.98
CA PHE A 210 20.71 10.29 3.54
C PHE A 210 19.46 11.03 3.07
N MET A 211 19.07 12.12 3.71
CA MET A 211 17.86 12.89 3.36
C MET A 211 18.04 13.80 2.15
N GLU A 212 19.26 14.17 1.81
CA GLU A 212 19.59 14.96 0.61
C GLU A 212 19.79 14.08 -0.62
N SER A 213 19.94 12.77 -0.44
CA SER A 213 20.11 11.79 -1.51
C SER A 213 18.77 11.27 -2.07
N GLU A 214 18.86 10.40 -3.07
CA GLU A 214 17.69 9.68 -3.65
C GLU A 214 17.07 8.62 -2.69
N CYS A 215 17.45 8.64 -1.40
CA CYS A 215 16.98 7.66 -0.42
C CYS A 215 15.47 7.80 -0.16
N VAL A 216 14.77 6.69 -0.31
CA VAL A 216 13.32 6.59 -0.06
C VAL A 216 12.99 6.03 1.34
N SER A 217 13.97 5.94 2.22
CA SER A 217 13.83 5.46 3.62
C SER A 217 13.09 4.11 3.73
N CYS A 218 13.32 3.18 2.80
CA CYS A 218 12.66 1.88 2.81
C CYS A 218 13.16 0.91 3.90
N GLY A 219 14.35 1.16 4.47
CA GLY A 219 14.95 0.33 5.51
C GLY A 219 15.63 -0.95 5.03
N ALA A 220 15.71 -1.23 3.72
CA ALA A 220 16.36 -2.44 3.20
C ALA A 220 17.86 -2.51 3.56
N CYS A 221 18.54 -1.38 3.50
CA CYS A 221 19.96 -1.25 3.92
C CYS A 221 20.13 -1.46 5.43
N VAL A 222 19.21 -0.96 6.24
CA VAL A 222 19.22 -1.15 7.71
C VAL A 222 19.02 -2.63 8.04
N GLN A 223 18.07 -3.28 7.38
CA GLN A 223 17.80 -4.72 7.54
C GLN A 223 18.99 -5.59 7.13
N ALA A 224 19.74 -5.16 6.12
CA ALA A 224 20.87 -5.92 5.57
C ALA A 224 22.18 -5.68 6.34
N CYS A 225 22.27 -4.64 7.18
CA CYS A 225 23.52 -4.28 7.85
C CYS A 225 23.91 -5.31 8.94
N PRO A 226 25.13 -5.89 8.90
CA PRO A 226 25.55 -6.88 9.89
C PRO A 226 26.13 -6.27 11.17
N THR A 227 26.26 -4.93 11.24
CA THR A 227 26.86 -4.19 12.36
C THR A 227 25.96 -3.02 12.77
N ALA A 228 26.41 -2.19 13.71
CA ALA A 228 25.72 -0.98 14.13
C ALA A 228 25.86 0.22 13.18
N THR A 229 26.36 0.02 11.95
CA THR A 229 26.55 1.11 10.97
C THR A 229 25.22 1.77 10.62
N LEU A 230 24.18 0.97 10.34
CA LEU A 230 22.83 1.44 10.06
C LEU A 230 21.90 0.89 11.15
N THR A 231 21.47 1.77 12.06
CA THR A 231 20.68 1.37 13.23
C THR A 231 19.43 2.22 13.36
N GLU A 232 18.28 1.59 13.59
CA GLU A 232 17.03 2.31 13.84
C GLU A 232 17.08 3.12 15.13
N LYS A 233 16.62 4.37 15.10
CA LYS A 233 16.60 5.25 16.27
C LYS A 233 15.78 4.66 17.43
N THR A 234 14.73 3.91 17.14
CA THR A 234 13.92 3.22 18.15
C THR A 234 14.69 2.10 18.87
N VAL A 235 15.60 1.38 18.17
CA VAL A 235 16.50 0.40 18.80
C VAL A 235 17.50 1.10 19.71
N ILE A 236 18.02 2.27 19.29
CA ILE A 236 18.94 3.06 20.14
C ILE A 236 18.23 3.51 21.42
N MET A 237 16.95 3.92 21.32
CA MET A 237 16.18 4.42 22.47
C MET A 237 15.65 3.32 23.39
N LEU A 238 15.15 2.21 22.84
CA LEU A 238 14.44 1.17 23.59
C LEU A 238 15.29 -0.06 23.88
N GLY A 239 16.40 -0.25 23.15
CA GLY A 239 17.24 -1.44 23.20
C GLY A 239 16.69 -2.60 22.38
N GLN A 240 17.20 -3.82 22.62
CA GLN A 240 16.84 -5.01 21.86
C GLN A 240 15.45 -5.54 22.24
N ALA A 241 14.79 -6.19 21.28
CA ALA A 241 13.49 -6.83 21.47
C ALA A 241 13.62 -8.12 22.27
N GLU A 242 12.56 -8.45 23.02
CA GLU A 242 12.44 -9.65 23.87
C GLU A 242 11.61 -10.74 23.21
N HIS A 243 10.61 -10.35 22.40
CA HIS A 243 9.72 -11.28 21.71
C HIS A 243 9.22 -10.65 20.39
N SER A 244 8.57 -11.46 19.56
CA SER A 244 8.04 -11.00 18.28
C SER A 244 6.79 -11.76 17.86
N ALA A 245 5.97 -11.13 17.00
CA ALA A 245 4.82 -11.74 16.35
C ALA A 245 4.70 -11.26 14.91
N ILE A 246 4.22 -12.13 14.03
CA ILE A 246 3.96 -11.77 12.63
C ILE A 246 2.59 -11.12 12.54
N THR A 247 2.52 -9.97 11.86
CA THR A 247 1.27 -9.28 11.56
C THR A 247 1.32 -8.66 10.16
N THR A 248 0.21 -8.11 9.69
CA THR A 248 0.09 -7.51 8.36
C THR A 248 0.08 -5.99 8.46
N CYS A 249 0.79 -5.32 7.55
CA CYS A 249 0.87 -3.87 7.46
C CYS A 249 -0.51 -3.24 7.24
N ALA A 250 -0.81 -2.17 7.97
CA ALA A 250 -2.07 -1.44 7.90
C ALA A 250 -2.04 -0.23 6.96
N TYR A 251 -1.16 -0.16 5.97
CA TYR A 251 -1.08 1.00 5.08
C TYR A 251 -1.68 0.74 3.69
N CYS A 252 -0.92 0.23 2.75
CA CYS A 252 -1.38 0.15 1.37
C CYS A 252 -1.85 -1.26 0.97
N GLY A 253 -2.47 -1.35 -0.20
CA GLY A 253 -3.00 -2.58 -0.79
C GLY A 253 -1.98 -3.65 -1.15
N VAL A 254 -0.69 -3.45 -0.89
CA VAL A 254 0.30 -4.55 -0.95
C VAL A 254 0.08 -5.54 0.19
N GLY A 255 -0.29 -5.08 1.39
CA GLY A 255 -0.55 -5.97 2.52
C GLY A 255 0.70 -6.73 2.96
N GLY A 256 1.85 -6.06 3.05
CA GLY A 256 3.12 -6.70 3.41
C GLY A 256 3.11 -7.29 4.83
N ALA A 257 3.69 -8.47 5.00
CA ALA A 257 3.86 -9.11 6.30
C ALA A 257 5.09 -8.57 7.04
N PHE A 258 4.92 -8.33 8.34
CA PHE A 258 5.96 -7.84 9.23
C PHE A 258 6.06 -8.68 10.50
N LYS A 259 7.27 -8.83 10.99
CA LYS A 259 7.58 -9.30 12.33
C LYS A 259 7.64 -8.06 13.23
N ALA A 260 6.62 -7.85 14.06
CA ALA A 260 6.64 -6.84 15.11
C ALA A 260 7.53 -7.33 16.24
N GLU A 261 8.65 -6.68 16.45
CA GLU A 261 9.60 -6.97 17.52
C GLU A 261 9.31 -6.07 18.71
N MET A 262 9.12 -6.70 19.89
CA MET A 262 8.54 -6.10 21.08
C MET A 262 9.50 -6.15 22.27
N LYS A 263 9.43 -5.10 23.11
CA LYS A 263 9.99 -5.10 24.47
C LYS A 263 8.85 -4.78 25.45
N GLY A 264 8.45 -5.75 26.26
CA GLY A 264 7.20 -5.65 26.98
C GLY A 264 6.02 -5.40 26.02
N ASN A 265 5.27 -4.33 26.24
CA ASN A 265 4.14 -3.92 25.39
C ASN A 265 4.51 -2.81 24.37
N GLN A 266 5.78 -2.55 24.14
CA GLN A 266 6.25 -1.53 23.20
C GLN A 266 6.84 -2.17 21.96
N VAL A 267 6.47 -1.68 20.80
CA VAL A 267 7.14 -2.04 19.54
C VAL A 267 8.51 -1.39 19.51
N VAL A 268 9.55 -2.19 19.29
CA VAL A 268 10.92 -1.72 19.09
C VAL A 268 11.15 -1.42 17.61
N ARG A 269 10.72 -2.36 16.74
CA ARG A 269 10.79 -2.18 15.28
C ARG A 269 9.84 -3.10 14.54
N MET A 270 9.53 -2.75 13.31
CA MET A 270 8.75 -3.57 12.37
C MET A 270 9.70 -4.14 11.31
N VAL A 271 10.04 -5.41 11.43
CA VAL A 271 10.95 -6.10 10.51
C VAL A 271 10.14 -6.76 9.40
N PRO A 272 10.41 -6.50 8.09
CA PRO A 272 9.68 -7.17 7.03
C PRO A 272 9.91 -8.68 7.11
N TYR A 273 8.80 -9.44 7.12
CA TYR A 273 8.87 -10.89 7.23
C TYR A 273 9.30 -11.51 5.91
N LYS A 274 10.37 -12.32 5.96
CA LYS A 274 11.03 -12.90 4.79
C LYS A 274 10.11 -13.79 3.97
N ASP A 275 9.28 -14.62 4.63
CA ASP A 275 8.35 -15.54 3.98
C ASP A 275 6.98 -14.90 3.68
N GLY A 276 6.85 -13.59 3.87
CA GLY A 276 5.65 -12.82 3.51
C GLY A 276 5.38 -12.88 2.01
N LYS A 277 4.26 -13.49 1.62
CA LYS A 277 3.94 -13.79 0.21
C LYS A 277 3.71 -12.55 -0.67
N ALA A 278 3.37 -11.41 -0.07
CA ALA A 278 3.15 -10.17 -0.81
C ALA A 278 4.39 -9.26 -0.88
N ASN A 279 5.35 -9.42 0.03
CA ASN A 279 6.47 -8.50 0.16
C ASN A 279 7.87 -9.15 0.21
N HIS A 280 7.98 -10.49 0.36
CA HIS A 280 9.23 -11.25 0.32
C HIS A 280 10.39 -10.59 1.10
N GLY A 281 10.11 -10.17 2.35
CA GLY A 281 11.11 -9.51 3.20
C GLY A 281 11.44 -8.07 2.82
N HIS A 282 10.69 -7.44 1.94
CA HIS A 282 10.86 -6.01 1.61
C HIS A 282 9.83 -5.13 2.33
N SER A 283 10.17 -3.85 2.50
CA SER A 283 9.33 -2.84 3.15
C SER A 283 9.43 -1.48 2.45
N CYS A 284 8.50 -0.60 2.78
CA CYS A 284 8.61 0.83 2.48
C CYS A 284 8.66 1.63 3.78
N VAL A 285 8.95 2.93 3.67
CA VAL A 285 9.03 3.84 4.82
C VAL A 285 7.82 3.74 5.75
N LYS A 286 6.60 3.64 5.21
CA LYS A 286 5.38 3.60 6.02
C LYS A 286 5.28 2.33 6.86
N GLY A 287 5.36 1.16 6.23
CA GLY A 287 5.28 -0.12 6.95
C GLY A 287 6.43 -0.34 7.91
N ARG A 288 7.64 0.11 7.54
CA ARG A 288 8.84 -0.05 8.36
C ARG A 288 8.88 0.85 9.58
N PHE A 289 8.50 2.13 9.43
CA PHE A 289 8.79 3.16 10.44
C PHE A 289 7.57 3.93 10.94
N ALA A 290 6.48 3.99 10.19
CA ALA A 290 5.34 4.84 10.52
C ALA A 290 4.27 4.13 11.39
N TRP A 291 4.66 3.30 12.33
CA TRP A 291 3.77 2.60 13.27
C TRP A 291 3.56 3.35 14.60
N GLY A 292 4.36 4.38 14.87
CA GLY A 292 4.35 5.17 16.11
C GLY A 292 3.00 5.81 16.45
N TYR A 293 2.13 6.03 15.46
CA TYR A 293 0.77 6.52 15.70
C TYR A 293 -0.03 5.63 16.66
N ALA A 294 0.24 4.32 16.71
CA ALA A 294 -0.47 3.39 17.58
C ALA A 294 -0.29 3.72 19.08
N THR A 295 0.82 4.36 19.43
CA THR A 295 1.13 4.75 20.81
C THR A 295 1.19 6.28 21.02
N HIS A 296 0.81 7.07 20.00
CA HIS A 296 0.88 8.52 20.04
C HIS A 296 0.06 9.11 21.20
N LYS A 297 0.50 10.26 21.73
CA LYS A 297 -0.13 10.94 22.88
C LYS A 297 -1.57 11.41 22.61
N ASP A 298 -1.89 11.71 21.35
CA ASP A 298 -3.23 12.16 20.93
C ASP A 298 -4.26 11.03 20.83
N ARG A 299 -3.87 9.75 21.07
CA ARG A 299 -4.80 8.63 21.08
C ARG A 299 -5.90 8.85 22.13
N ILE A 300 -7.15 8.81 21.67
CA ILE A 300 -8.30 8.77 22.56
C ILE A 300 -8.45 7.34 23.10
N THR A 301 -8.58 7.22 24.41
CA THR A 301 -8.61 5.92 25.11
C THR A 301 -9.89 5.65 25.88
N LYS A 302 -10.72 6.68 26.04
CA LYS A 302 -12.02 6.57 26.72
C LYS A 302 -13.14 7.10 25.82
N PRO A 303 -14.33 6.49 25.88
CA PRO A 303 -15.49 7.02 25.18
C PRO A 303 -15.84 8.42 25.66
N MET A 304 -16.34 9.24 24.74
CA MET A 304 -16.77 10.60 25.04
C MET A 304 -18.13 10.90 24.41
N ILE A 305 -18.94 11.70 25.08
CA ILE A 305 -20.24 12.17 24.57
C ILE A 305 -20.42 13.67 24.77
N ARG A 306 -21.29 14.28 23.94
CA ARG A 306 -21.79 15.63 24.05
C ARG A 306 -23.17 15.75 23.41
N SER A 307 -23.99 16.68 23.86
CA SER A 307 -25.36 16.85 23.33
C SER A 307 -25.39 17.64 22.02
N LYS A 308 -24.46 18.60 21.87
CA LYS A 308 -24.28 19.43 20.67
C LYS A 308 -22.80 19.51 20.31
N ILE A 309 -22.50 19.75 19.05
CA ILE A 309 -21.13 19.92 18.56
C ILE A 309 -20.40 21.14 19.18
N THR A 310 -21.13 22.06 19.78
CA THR A 310 -20.61 23.24 20.53
C THR A 310 -20.40 22.97 22.02
N ASP A 311 -20.85 21.82 22.54
CA ASP A 311 -20.69 21.45 23.93
C ASP A 311 -19.32 20.82 24.19
N PRO A 312 -18.73 20.97 25.40
CA PRO A 312 -17.51 20.25 25.74
C PRO A 312 -17.70 18.75 25.73
N TRP A 313 -16.64 18.04 25.32
CA TRP A 313 -16.60 16.61 25.43
C TRP A 313 -16.57 16.13 26.90
N ARG A 314 -17.39 15.14 27.21
CA ARG A 314 -17.44 14.49 28.53
C ARG A 314 -16.99 13.03 28.39
N GLU A 315 -15.91 12.67 29.07
CA GLU A 315 -15.50 11.25 29.16
C GLU A 315 -16.55 10.47 29.96
N VAL A 316 -16.88 9.27 29.48
CA VAL A 316 -17.88 8.39 30.07
C VAL A 316 -17.44 6.91 30.01
N SER A 317 -18.21 6.04 30.68
CA SER A 317 -18.02 4.59 30.53
C SER A 317 -18.46 4.11 29.15
N TRP A 318 -17.97 2.93 28.76
CA TRP A 318 -18.42 2.27 27.54
C TRP A 318 -19.94 2.05 27.53
N ASP A 319 -20.51 1.57 28.64
CA ASP A 319 -21.95 1.33 28.72
C ASP A 319 -22.76 2.63 28.55
N GLU A 320 -22.33 3.72 29.17
CA GLU A 320 -23.00 5.01 29.02
C GLU A 320 -22.94 5.52 27.60
N ALA A 321 -21.77 5.45 26.94
CA ALA A 321 -21.60 5.91 25.57
C ALA A 321 -22.45 5.09 24.58
N LEU A 322 -22.43 3.75 24.73
CA LEU A 322 -23.19 2.85 23.85
C LEU A 322 -24.70 2.98 24.04
N GLN A 323 -25.17 3.12 25.28
CA GLN A 323 -26.59 3.37 25.54
C GLN A 323 -27.04 4.75 25.05
N TYR A 324 -26.20 5.77 25.18
CA TYR A 324 -26.48 7.10 24.63
C TYR A 324 -26.60 7.04 23.10
N ALA A 325 -25.63 6.44 22.41
CA ALA A 325 -25.66 6.27 20.95
C ALA A 325 -26.90 5.49 20.49
N ALA A 326 -27.20 4.36 21.15
CA ALA A 326 -28.37 3.55 20.82
C ALA A 326 -29.69 4.27 21.06
N SER A 327 -29.81 5.06 22.15
CA SER A 327 -31.00 5.85 22.43
C SER A 327 -31.23 6.94 21.39
N GLU A 328 -30.17 7.62 20.97
CA GLU A 328 -30.26 8.65 19.92
C GLU A 328 -30.64 8.07 18.56
N PHE A 329 -30.06 6.95 18.15
CA PHE A 329 -30.45 6.29 16.91
C PHE A 329 -31.92 5.85 16.93
N ARG A 330 -32.40 5.26 18.04
CA ARG A 330 -33.83 4.92 18.18
C ARG A 330 -34.73 6.16 18.15
N ARG A 331 -34.32 7.23 18.81
CA ARG A 331 -35.07 8.51 18.81
C ARG A 331 -35.20 9.04 17.38
N ILE A 332 -34.12 9.04 16.62
CA ILE A 332 -34.09 9.50 15.23
C ILE A 332 -34.99 8.61 14.37
N GLN A 333 -34.89 7.29 14.48
CA GLN A 333 -35.75 6.37 13.72
C GLN A 333 -37.21 6.50 14.08
N ALA A 334 -37.55 6.69 15.35
CA ALA A 334 -38.94 6.90 15.79
C ALA A 334 -39.52 8.21 15.22
N LYS A 335 -38.71 9.23 15.05
CA LYS A 335 -39.12 10.55 14.56
C LYS A 335 -39.14 10.65 13.02
N HIS A 336 -38.12 10.10 12.35
CA HIS A 336 -37.87 10.31 10.93
C HIS A 336 -37.99 9.03 10.08
N GLY A 337 -38.23 7.87 10.72
CA GLY A 337 -38.28 6.57 10.03
C GLY A 337 -36.94 5.82 10.04
N LYS A 338 -37.00 4.51 9.75
CA LYS A 338 -35.80 3.63 9.81
C LYS A 338 -34.73 3.96 8.79
N GLN A 339 -35.09 4.62 7.67
CA GLN A 339 -34.15 5.03 6.63
C GLN A 339 -33.32 6.29 6.99
N ALA A 340 -33.66 6.97 8.11
CA ALA A 340 -33.01 8.21 8.50
C ALA A 340 -31.63 8.06 9.17
N ILE A 341 -31.16 6.83 9.28
CA ILE A 341 -29.83 6.53 9.84
C ILE A 341 -29.07 5.54 8.95
N GLY A 342 -27.76 5.53 9.08
CA GLY A 342 -26.88 4.63 8.34
C GLY A 342 -25.51 4.46 8.97
N GLY A 343 -24.63 3.75 8.28
CA GLY A 343 -23.25 3.50 8.72
C GLY A 343 -22.24 3.54 7.58
N ILE A 344 -21.00 3.87 7.93
CA ILE A 344 -19.85 3.87 7.03
C ILE A 344 -18.78 2.97 7.63
N THR A 345 -18.29 2.01 6.82
CA THR A 345 -17.17 1.14 7.17
C THR A 345 -15.87 1.68 6.59
N SER A 346 -14.74 1.22 7.14
CA SER A 346 -13.42 1.61 6.67
C SER A 346 -12.69 0.48 5.96
N SER A 347 -12.00 0.83 4.89
CA SER A 347 -10.99 -0.05 4.26
C SER A 347 -9.67 -0.13 5.06
N ARG A 348 -9.63 0.45 6.25
CA ARG A 348 -8.52 0.37 7.23
C ARG A 348 -8.82 -0.62 8.36
N CYS A 349 -10.07 -1.00 8.50
CA CYS A 349 -10.56 -2.00 9.44
C CYS A 349 -10.39 -3.42 8.88
N THR A 350 -10.53 -4.44 9.73
CA THR A 350 -10.41 -5.84 9.31
C THR A 350 -11.63 -6.28 8.50
N ASN A 351 -11.53 -7.43 7.83
CA ASN A 351 -12.69 -8.05 7.16
C ASN A 351 -13.83 -8.27 8.14
N GLU A 352 -13.51 -8.76 9.32
CA GLU A 352 -14.47 -9.06 10.39
C GLU A 352 -15.18 -7.80 10.87
N GLU A 353 -14.45 -6.69 11.02
CA GLU A 353 -15.02 -5.39 11.42
C GLU A 353 -15.93 -4.82 10.33
N ALA A 354 -15.47 -4.79 9.08
CA ALA A 354 -16.28 -4.35 7.95
C ALA A 354 -17.56 -5.19 7.79
N TYR A 355 -17.46 -6.52 7.99
CA TYR A 355 -18.61 -7.42 7.99
C TYR A 355 -19.61 -7.10 9.11
N LEU A 356 -19.12 -6.80 10.31
CA LEU A 356 -20.01 -6.50 11.45
C LEU A 356 -20.73 -5.17 11.31
N VAL A 357 -20.09 -4.14 10.77
CA VAL A 357 -20.76 -2.84 10.57
C VAL A 357 -21.89 -2.96 9.54
N GLN A 358 -21.66 -3.63 8.40
CA GLN A 358 -22.73 -3.84 7.42
C GLN A 358 -23.84 -4.74 7.99
N LYS A 359 -23.49 -5.74 8.81
CA LYS A 359 -24.48 -6.58 9.50
C LYS A 359 -25.29 -5.76 10.49
N LEU A 360 -24.65 -4.89 11.31
CA LEU A 360 -25.34 -3.99 12.25
C LEU A 360 -26.34 -3.09 11.54
N VAL A 361 -25.96 -2.46 10.42
CA VAL A 361 -26.87 -1.57 9.68
C VAL A 361 -28.06 -2.35 9.12
N ARG A 362 -27.82 -3.50 8.52
CA ARG A 362 -28.89 -4.32 7.91
C ARG A 362 -29.82 -4.96 8.93
N THR A 363 -29.28 -5.35 10.10
CA THR A 363 -30.07 -6.05 11.14
C THR A 363 -30.63 -5.12 12.19
N ALA A 364 -29.76 -4.34 12.88
CA ALA A 364 -30.17 -3.48 14.00
C ALA A 364 -30.80 -2.16 13.54
N PHE A 365 -30.32 -1.53 12.47
CA PHE A 365 -30.99 -0.36 11.89
C PHE A 365 -32.13 -0.77 10.96
N GLY A 366 -32.08 -1.97 10.37
CA GLY A 366 -33.15 -2.50 9.51
C GLY A 366 -33.25 -1.84 8.14
N ASN A 367 -32.13 -1.36 7.60
CA ASN A 367 -32.02 -0.74 6.28
C ASN A 367 -30.69 -1.11 5.59
N ASN A 368 -30.46 -0.63 4.37
CA ASN A 368 -29.24 -0.87 3.61
C ASN A 368 -28.38 0.40 3.43
N ASN A 369 -28.55 1.41 4.28
CA ASN A 369 -27.73 2.64 4.25
C ASN A 369 -26.35 2.38 4.85
N VAL A 370 -25.59 1.48 4.24
CA VAL A 370 -24.20 1.17 4.56
C VAL A 370 -23.34 1.35 3.32
N ASP A 371 -22.22 2.06 3.48
CA ASP A 371 -21.24 2.25 2.41
C ASP A 371 -19.82 2.23 3.00
N THR A 372 -18.81 2.35 2.17
CA THR A 372 -17.40 2.27 2.58
C THR A 372 -16.56 3.25 1.78
N CYS A 373 -15.38 3.63 2.28
CA CYS A 373 -14.46 4.50 1.54
C CYS A 373 -14.06 3.96 0.16
N ALA A 374 -14.31 2.69 -0.16
CA ALA A 374 -14.17 2.17 -1.52
C ALA A 374 -15.10 2.88 -2.51
N ARG A 375 -16.17 3.54 -2.03
CA ARG A 375 -17.06 4.40 -2.83
C ARG A 375 -16.27 5.48 -3.55
N VAL A 376 -15.44 6.21 -2.84
CA VAL A 376 -14.63 7.31 -3.36
C VAL A 376 -13.29 6.85 -3.95
N CYS A 377 -13.12 5.54 -4.17
CA CYS A 377 -11.84 4.94 -4.56
C CYS A 377 -11.97 4.01 -5.77
N HIS A 378 -12.37 2.76 -5.55
CA HIS A 378 -12.40 1.68 -6.54
C HIS A 378 -13.80 1.11 -6.83
N SER A 379 -14.89 1.81 -6.48
CA SER A 379 -16.24 1.40 -6.90
C SER A 379 -16.38 1.25 -8.43
N PRO A 380 -15.75 2.11 -9.28
CA PRO A 380 -15.73 1.88 -10.73
C PRO A 380 -15.03 0.59 -11.15
N THR A 381 -13.99 0.15 -10.44
CA THR A 381 -13.36 -1.17 -10.67
C THR A 381 -14.37 -2.29 -10.44
N GLY A 382 -15.10 -2.23 -9.32
CA GLY A 382 -16.13 -3.19 -8.99
C GLY A 382 -17.19 -3.31 -10.10
N TYR A 383 -17.71 -2.19 -10.54
CA TYR A 383 -18.69 -2.13 -11.62
C TYR A 383 -18.12 -2.63 -12.96
N GLY A 384 -17.03 -2.03 -13.42
CA GLY A 384 -16.49 -2.27 -14.77
C GLY A 384 -15.99 -3.70 -14.98
N LEU A 385 -15.29 -4.29 -14.03
CA LEU A 385 -14.81 -5.68 -14.13
C LEU A 385 -15.95 -6.69 -14.02
N LYS A 386 -16.96 -6.41 -13.19
CA LYS A 386 -18.15 -7.28 -13.11
C LYS A 386 -18.92 -7.31 -14.44
N GLN A 387 -19.05 -6.17 -15.11
CA GLN A 387 -19.71 -6.07 -16.42
C GLN A 387 -18.97 -6.80 -17.54
N THR A 388 -17.64 -6.85 -17.48
CA THR A 388 -16.78 -7.40 -18.55
C THR A 388 -16.31 -8.83 -18.26
N LEU A 389 -15.63 -9.05 -17.13
CA LEU A 389 -15.01 -10.32 -16.75
C LEU A 389 -15.88 -11.18 -15.82
N GLY A 390 -16.81 -10.55 -15.10
CA GLY A 390 -17.77 -11.20 -14.20
C GLY A 390 -17.36 -11.19 -12.73
N GLU A 391 -16.20 -10.62 -12.36
CA GLU A 391 -15.75 -10.52 -10.98
C GLU A 391 -15.06 -9.18 -10.71
N SER A 392 -15.27 -8.63 -9.51
CA SER A 392 -14.88 -7.28 -9.11
C SER A 392 -13.47 -7.21 -8.49
N ALA A 393 -12.50 -7.94 -9.01
CA ALA A 393 -11.17 -8.04 -8.42
C ALA A 393 -10.05 -8.16 -9.44
N GLY A 394 -8.83 -7.89 -9.01
CA GLY A 394 -7.60 -8.10 -9.77
C GLY A 394 -7.42 -9.57 -10.17
N THR A 395 -6.84 -9.81 -11.34
CA THR A 395 -6.79 -11.16 -11.94
C THR A 395 -5.55 -11.95 -11.60
N GLN A 396 -4.52 -11.33 -10.96
CA GLN A 396 -3.19 -11.91 -10.77
C GLN A 396 -2.68 -11.79 -9.34
N THR A 397 -1.56 -12.48 -9.06
CA THR A 397 -0.68 -12.19 -7.92
C THR A 397 0.28 -11.05 -8.27
N PHE A 398 0.88 -10.41 -7.26
CA PHE A 398 1.97 -9.46 -7.48
C PHE A 398 3.19 -10.13 -8.13
N ASP A 399 3.51 -11.37 -7.75
CA ASP A 399 4.63 -12.11 -8.30
C ASP A 399 4.51 -12.37 -9.81
N SER A 400 3.30 -12.40 -10.33
CA SER A 400 3.02 -12.57 -11.76
C SER A 400 3.71 -11.51 -12.64
N VAL A 401 4.01 -10.32 -12.10
CA VAL A 401 4.75 -9.27 -12.83
C VAL A 401 6.12 -9.74 -13.32
N MET A 402 6.73 -10.70 -12.63
CA MET A 402 8.03 -11.24 -13.02
C MET A 402 8.01 -12.03 -14.35
N PHE A 403 6.82 -12.38 -14.83
CA PHE A 403 6.58 -13.09 -16.11
C PHE A 403 5.98 -12.19 -17.19
N SER A 404 5.81 -10.88 -16.88
CA SER A 404 5.32 -9.91 -17.86
C SER A 404 6.43 -9.48 -18.81
N ASP A 405 6.12 -9.40 -20.09
CA ASP A 405 7.03 -8.89 -21.13
C ASP A 405 6.76 -7.42 -21.40
N VAL A 406 5.50 -6.98 -21.29
CA VAL A 406 5.08 -5.59 -21.38
C VAL A 406 4.25 -5.24 -20.15
N ILE A 407 4.66 -4.20 -19.44
CA ILE A 407 3.95 -3.64 -18.30
C ILE A 407 3.30 -2.32 -18.74
N LEU A 408 1.97 -2.23 -18.66
CA LEU A 408 1.23 -1.01 -18.90
C LEU A 408 0.71 -0.48 -17.58
N ILE A 409 1.15 0.72 -17.20
CA ILE A 409 0.68 1.43 -15.99
C ILE A 409 -0.18 2.61 -16.43
N ILE A 410 -1.41 2.68 -15.94
CA ILE A 410 -2.32 3.79 -16.24
C ILE A 410 -2.92 4.39 -14.97
N GLY A 411 -2.82 5.71 -14.84
CA GLY A 411 -3.39 6.47 -13.73
C GLY A 411 -2.93 5.97 -12.37
N ALA A 412 -1.67 5.53 -12.27
CA ALA A 412 -1.08 5.00 -11.06
C ALA A 412 0.40 5.40 -10.93
N ASN A 413 0.82 5.70 -9.70
CA ASN A 413 2.23 5.84 -9.35
C ASN A 413 2.59 4.80 -8.26
N PRO A 414 2.88 3.55 -8.64
CA PRO A 414 3.18 2.51 -7.67
C PRO A 414 4.44 2.80 -6.84
N ALA A 415 5.40 3.58 -7.33
CA ALA A 415 6.59 3.98 -6.57
C ALA A 415 6.24 4.77 -5.30
N SER A 416 5.17 5.58 -5.31
CA SER A 416 4.67 6.31 -4.13
C SER A 416 3.56 5.57 -3.39
N ALA A 417 2.62 4.96 -4.12
CA ALA A 417 1.41 4.36 -3.54
C ALA A 417 1.57 2.88 -3.13
N HIS A 418 2.35 2.09 -3.88
CA HIS A 418 2.60 0.65 -3.65
C HIS A 418 4.10 0.33 -3.76
N PRO A 419 4.98 0.95 -2.94
CA PRO A 419 6.43 0.99 -3.19
C PRO A 419 7.09 -0.38 -3.26
N VAL A 420 6.66 -1.32 -2.43
CA VAL A 420 7.20 -2.70 -2.41
C VAL A 420 6.90 -3.42 -3.72
N PHE A 421 5.69 -3.29 -4.25
CA PHE A 421 5.33 -3.84 -5.55
C PHE A 421 6.05 -3.12 -6.71
N ALA A 422 6.23 -1.80 -6.63
CA ALA A 422 7.02 -1.05 -7.59
C ALA A 422 8.47 -1.56 -7.67
N SER A 423 9.06 -1.99 -6.57
CA SER A 423 10.40 -2.59 -6.56
C SER A 423 10.45 -3.90 -7.34
N GLN A 424 9.41 -4.73 -7.27
CA GLN A 424 9.29 -5.94 -8.10
C GLN A 424 9.16 -5.58 -9.60
N MET A 425 8.31 -4.60 -9.94
CA MET A 425 8.20 -4.09 -11.32
C MET A 425 9.56 -3.59 -11.83
N LYS A 426 10.26 -2.75 -11.07
CA LYS A 426 11.58 -2.23 -11.43
C LYS A 426 12.60 -3.36 -11.66
N ARG A 427 12.56 -4.40 -10.82
CA ARG A 427 13.42 -5.58 -11.02
C ARG A 427 13.11 -6.27 -12.35
N ARG A 428 11.84 -6.49 -12.70
CA ARG A 428 11.44 -7.09 -13.97
C ARG A 428 11.82 -6.23 -15.18
N LEU A 429 11.66 -4.90 -15.08
CA LEU A 429 12.05 -3.95 -16.12
C LEU A 429 13.56 -4.00 -16.39
N ARG A 430 14.39 -4.06 -15.35
CA ARG A 430 15.85 -4.25 -15.50
C ARG A 430 16.24 -5.59 -16.13
N GLN A 431 15.35 -6.59 -16.10
CA GLN A 431 15.51 -7.89 -16.79
C GLN A 431 15.05 -7.85 -18.25
N GLY A 432 14.58 -6.71 -18.75
CA GLY A 432 14.27 -6.49 -20.17
C GLY A 432 12.78 -6.38 -20.52
N ALA A 433 11.87 -6.43 -19.56
CA ALA A 433 10.46 -6.11 -19.82
C ALA A 433 10.31 -4.66 -20.31
N LYS A 434 9.29 -4.42 -21.12
CA LYS A 434 8.96 -3.11 -21.69
C LYS A 434 7.94 -2.37 -20.83
N LEU A 435 7.95 -1.04 -20.88
CA LEU A 435 7.11 -0.20 -20.03
C LEU A 435 6.35 0.85 -20.82
N ILE A 436 5.05 0.85 -20.67
CA ILE A 436 4.14 1.91 -21.15
C ILE A 436 3.54 2.58 -19.92
N VAL A 437 3.67 3.90 -19.79
CA VAL A 437 3.05 4.68 -18.72
C VAL A 437 2.06 5.68 -19.33
N ILE A 438 0.83 5.64 -18.84
CA ILE A 438 -0.25 6.57 -19.20
C ILE A 438 -0.58 7.40 -17.96
N ASP A 439 -0.04 8.61 -17.88
CA ASP A 439 -0.19 9.50 -16.73
C ASP A 439 0.06 10.95 -17.15
N PRO A 440 -0.70 11.94 -16.67
CA PRO A 440 -0.45 13.37 -16.98
C PRO A 440 0.84 13.91 -16.37
N ARG A 441 1.42 13.22 -15.40
CA ARG A 441 2.67 13.57 -14.71
C ARG A 441 3.82 12.65 -15.10
N THR A 442 5.03 13.18 -15.06
CA THR A 442 6.26 12.37 -15.08
C THR A 442 6.50 11.77 -13.71
N THR A 443 6.07 10.51 -13.54
CA THR A 443 6.24 9.75 -12.29
C THR A 443 7.59 9.04 -12.23
N GLU A 444 7.94 8.51 -11.07
CA GLU A 444 9.16 7.71 -10.86
C GLU A 444 9.18 6.41 -11.70
N MET A 445 8.03 5.96 -12.20
CA MET A 445 7.95 4.84 -13.15
C MET A 445 8.22 5.28 -14.59
N VAL A 446 8.00 6.55 -14.93
CA VAL A 446 8.40 7.08 -16.25
C VAL A 446 9.91 7.16 -16.35
N LYS A 447 10.54 7.73 -15.30
CA LYS A 447 11.99 7.91 -15.26
C LYS A 447 12.50 7.85 -13.81
N SER A 448 13.41 6.95 -13.54
CA SER A 448 14.18 6.84 -12.31
C SER A 448 15.49 6.08 -12.58
N PRO A 449 16.43 5.95 -11.64
CA PRO A 449 17.67 5.22 -11.89
C PRO A 449 17.44 3.83 -12.51
N HIS A 450 18.04 3.59 -13.67
CA HIS A 450 17.90 2.35 -14.47
C HIS A 450 16.46 1.99 -14.93
N ILE A 451 15.52 2.93 -14.85
CA ILE A 451 14.15 2.79 -15.38
C ILE A 451 13.89 3.93 -16.35
N GLN A 452 13.41 3.58 -17.53
CA GLN A 452 12.94 4.50 -18.56
C GLN A 452 11.74 3.85 -19.25
N ALA A 453 10.60 4.52 -19.25
CA ALA A 453 9.44 4.07 -20.01
C ALA A 453 9.73 4.07 -21.51
N ASP A 454 9.35 2.98 -22.21
CA ASP A 454 9.42 2.94 -23.68
C ASP A 454 8.43 3.94 -24.29
N TYR A 455 7.26 4.08 -23.67
CA TYR A 455 6.27 5.11 -24.00
C TYR A 455 5.72 5.78 -22.75
N HIS A 456 5.74 7.11 -22.73
CA HIS A 456 5.00 7.93 -21.77
C HIS A 456 3.89 8.69 -22.50
N LEU A 457 2.68 8.18 -22.42
CA LEU A 457 1.49 8.81 -23.01
C LEU A 457 0.94 9.85 -22.03
N LYS A 458 1.42 11.08 -22.17
CA LYS A 458 1.16 12.20 -21.26
C LYS A 458 -0.16 12.88 -21.62
N LEU A 459 -1.27 12.23 -21.25
CA LEU A 459 -2.62 12.65 -21.61
C LEU A 459 -3.10 13.88 -20.84
N ARG A 460 -4.09 14.59 -21.37
CA ARG A 460 -4.85 15.59 -20.62
C ARG A 460 -5.74 14.87 -19.59
N PRO A 461 -5.82 15.33 -18.33
CA PRO A 461 -6.75 14.76 -17.35
C PRO A 461 -8.20 14.74 -17.89
N GLY A 462 -8.92 13.65 -17.61
CA GLY A 462 -10.31 13.46 -18.08
C GLY A 462 -10.47 12.84 -19.47
N THR A 463 -9.37 12.49 -20.15
CA THR A 463 -9.43 11.95 -21.54
C THR A 463 -9.00 10.49 -21.66
N ASN A 464 -9.02 9.77 -20.55
CA ASN A 464 -8.55 8.38 -20.47
C ASN A 464 -9.32 7.46 -21.42
N VAL A 465 -10.65 7.60 -21.49
CA VAL A 465 -11.52 6.79 -22.37
C VAL A 465 -11.17 6.99 -23.85
N ALA A 466 -10.92 8.24 -24.25
CA ALA A 466 -10.49 8.56 -25.61
C ALA A 466 -9.18 7.85 -25.97
N LEU A 467 -8.18 7.92 -25.08
CA LEU A 467 -6.87 7.32 -25.33
C LEU A 467 -6.92 5.78 -25.37
N ILE A 468 -7.65 5.13 -24.44
CA ILE A 468 -7.73 3.66 -24.45
C ILE A 468 -8.49 3.14 -25.67
N THR A 469 -9.51 3.86 -26.13
CA THR A 469 -10.26 3.54 -27.35
C THR A 469 -9.39 3.68 -28.59
N ALA A 470 -8.53 4.72 -28.66
CA ALA A 470 -7.57 4.87 -29.73
C ALA A 470 -6.51 3.76 -29.78
N LEU A 471 -6.04 3.28 -28.60
CA LEU A 471 -5.16 2.10 -28.54
C LEU A 471 -5.85 0.85 -29.12
N ALA A 472 -7.12 0.63 -28.74
CA ALA A 472 -7.92 -0.47 -29.29
C ALA A 472 -8.18 -0.33 -30.80
N HIS A 473 -8.41 0.90 -31.30
CA HIS A 473 -8.55 1.18 -32.72
C HIS A 473 -7.33 0.73 -33.52
N VAL A 474 -6.12 1.05 -33.03
CA VAL A 474 -4.87 0.61 -33.71
C VAL A 474 -4.79 -0.91 -33.75
N ILE A 475 -5.06 -1.59 -32.62
CA ILE A 475 -4.99 -3.06 -32.53
C ILE A 475 -5.91 -3.70 -33.56
N LEU A 476 -7.15 -3.23 -33.68
CA LEU A 476 -8.14 -3.77 -34.60
C LEU A 476 -7.86 -3.39 -36.06
N SER A 477 -7.52 -2.11 -36.35
CA SER A 477 -7.28 -1.64 -37.71
C SER A 477 -6.00 -2.24 -38.34
N GLU A 478 -5.04 -2.64 -37.52
CA GLU A 478 -3.79 -3.28 -37.97
C GLU A 478 -3.81 -4.81 -37.85
N GLY A 479 -4.94 -5.41 -37.42
CA GLY A 479 -5.11 -6.87 -37.31
C GLY A 479 -4.23 -7.51 -36.24
N LEU A 480 -4.01 -6.83 -35.13
CA LEU A 480 -3.15 -7.28 -34.03
C LEU A 480 -3.91 -7.97 -32.88
N GLN A 481 -5.21 -8.17 -33.03
CA GLN A 481 -6.05 -8.85 -32.03
C GLN A 481 -5.75 -10.35 -31.97
N SER A 482 -6.01 -10.95 -30.80
CA SER A 482 -5.86 -12.39 -30.57
C SER A 482 -7.14 -13.13 -30.95
N GLU A 483 -7.30 -13.46 -32.23
CA GLU A 483 -8.52 -14.09 -32.79
C GLU A 483 -8.90 -15.39 -32.08
N ASP A 484 -7.96 -16.31 -31.92
CA ASP A 484 -8.21 -17.61 -31.26
C ASP A 484 -8.74 -17.43 -29.84
N TYR A 485 -8.16 -16.51 -29.08
CA TYR A 485 -8.61 -16.19 -27.72
C TYR A 485 -10.02 -15.60 -27.70
N ILE A 486 -10.32 -14.70 -28.62
CA ILE A 486 -11.64 -14.05 -28.71
C ILE A 486 -12.71 -15.11 -29.03
N VAL A 487 -12.47 -15.96 -30.03
CA VAL A 487 -13.40 -17.02 -30.43
C VAL A 487 -13.63 -18.02 -29.30
N GLU A 488 -12.56 -18.44 -28.63
CA GLU A 488 -12.65 -19.43 -27.55
C GLU A 488 -13.31 -18.84 -26.28
N ARG A 489 -13.01 -17.60 -25.89
CA ARG A 489 -13.25 -17.11 -24.52
C ARG A 489 -14.24 -15.97 -24.40
N CYS A 490 -14.56 -15.28 -25.49
CA CYS A 490 -15.40 -14.08 -25.45
C CYS A 490 -16.78 -14.30 -26.09
N ASP A 491 -17.71 -13.42 -25.75
CA ASP A 491 -19.01 -13.32 -26.41
C ASP A 491 -18.84 -12.66 -27.77
N LEU A 492 -19.06 -13.40 -28.86
CA LEU A 492 -18.78 -12.98 -30.22
C LEU A 492 -19.68 -11.83 -30.69
N GLN A 493 -20.93 -11.80 -30.25
CA GLN A 493 -21.84 -10.71 -30.64
C GLN A 493 -21.37 -9.39 -30.03
N SER A 494 -21.06 -9.39 -28.74
CA SER A 494 -20.53 -8.18 -28.06
C SER A 494 -19.19 -7.75 -28.64
N TYR A 495 -18.36 -8.69 -29.08
CA TYR A 495 -17.11 -8.37 -29.76
C TYR A 495 -17.34 -7.68 -31.11
N GLN A 496 -18.26 -8.19 -31.93
CA GLN A 496 -18.58 -7.59 -33.23
C GLN A 496 -19.15 -6.18 -33.10
N ASP A 497 -20.06 -5.99 -32.15
CA ASP A 497 -20.66 -4.67 -31.87
C ASP A 497 -19.59 -3.67 -31.41
N TRP A 498 -18.69 -4.10 -30.50
CA TRP A 498 -17.59 -3.30 -30.02
C TRP A 498 -16.54 -3.02 -31.11
N GLN A 499 -16.23 -3.99 -31.96
CA GLN A 499 -15.28 -3.82 -33.08
C GLN A 499 -15.79 -2.76 -34.06
N GLN A 500 -17.09 -2.79 -34.41
CA GLN A 500 -17.72 -1.79 -35.28
C GLN A 500 -17.66 -0.38 -34.66
N PHE A 501 -17.87 -0.31 -33.32
CA PHE A 501 -17.76 0.94 -32.58
C PHE A 501 -16.32 1.49 -32.61
N VAL A 502 -15.33 0.66 -32.24
CA VAL A 502 -13.93 1.09 -32.15
C VAL A 502 -13.35 1.51 -33.50
N LEU A 503 -13.70 0.82 -34.60
CA LEU A 503 -13.18 1.10 -35.93
C LEU A 503 -13.78 2.35 -36.58
N ARG A 504 -14.67 3.11 -35.92
CA ARG A 504 -15.12 4.40 -36.42
C ARG A 504 -13.98 5.39 -36.53
N GLU A 505 -13.99 6.24 -37.54
CA GLU A 505 -12.94 7.25 -37.79
C GLU A 505 -12.75 8.19 -36.60
N GLU A 506 -13.83 8.54 -35.92
CA GLU A 506 -13.81 9.37 -34.70
C GLU A 506 -13.01 8.78 -33.54
N ASN A 507 -12.72 7.49 -33.55
CA ASN A 507 -11.92 6.76 -32.57
C ASN A 507 -10.48 6.51 -33.03
N SER A 508 -10.09 7.02 -34.20
CA SER A 508 -8.72 6.88 -34.70
C SER A 508 -7.71 7.62 -33.81
N PRO A 509 -6.43 7.22 -33.79
CA PRO A 509 -5.40 7.95 -33.06
C PRO A 509 -5.32 9.43 -33.42
N GLU A 510 -5.51 9.76 -34.69
CA GLU A 510 -5.48 11.13 -35.21
C GLU A 510 -6.65 11.97 -34.68
N ALA A 511 -7.87 11.41 -34.63
CA ALA A 511 -9.02 12.09 -34.03
C ALA A 511 -8.86 12.26 -32.53
N MET A 512 -8.35 11.25 -31.86
CA MET A 512 -8.18 11.24 -30.40
C MET A 512 -6.99 12.07 -29.92
N GLU A 513 -5.96 12.30 -30.76
CA GLU A 513 -4.86 13.23 -30.46
C GLU A 513 -5.38 14.64 -30.12
N ALA A 514 -6.36 15.13 -30.87
CA ALA A 514 -6.96 16.43 -30.60
C ALA A 514 -7.63 16.52 -29.22
N ILE A 515 -8.18 15.40 -28.73
CA ILE A 515 -8.86 15.28 -27.43
C ILE A 515 -7.86 15.08 -26.31
N CYS A 516 -7.03 14.05 -26.40
CA CYS A 516 -6.16 13.63 -25.29
C CYS A 516 -4.79 14.34 -25.25
N GLY A 517 -4.37 14.96 -26.35
CA GLY A 517 -3.09 15.66 -26.46
C GLY A 517 -1.89 14.73 -26.64
N VAL A 518 -2.12 13.42 -26.81
CA VAL A 518 -1.05 12.43 -27.05
C VAL A 518 -0.86 12.27 -28.56
N PRO A 519 0.37 12.42 -29.10
CA PRO A 519 0.61 12.27 -30.53
C PRO A 519 0.18 10.90 -31.08
N ALA A 520 -0.53 10.87 -32.19
CA ALA A 520 -1.02 9.66 -32.85
C ALA A 520 0.09 8.60 -33.06
N ALA A 521 1.29 9.04 -33.42
CA ALA A 521 2.47 8.16 -33.58
C ALA A 521 2.84 7.43 -32.27
N GLN A 522 2.74 8.08 -31.12
CA GLN A 522 2.99 7.46 -29.81
C GLN A 522 1.87 6.47 -29.45
N ILE A 523 0.61 6.83 -29.73
CA ILE A 523 -0.54 5.94 -29.53
C ILE A 523 -0.33 4.65 -30.35
N ARG A 524 0.01 4.76 -31.62
CA ARG A 524 0.30 3.60 -32.49
C ARG A 524 1.46 2.76 -31.98
N GLY A 525 2.57 3.39 -31.58
CA GLY A 525 3.74 2.68 -31.05
C GLY A 525 3.43 1.91 -29.78
N ALA A 526 2.72 2.54 -28.84
CA ALA A 526 2.32 1.90 -27.59
C ALA A 526 1.32 0.74 -27.80
N ALA A 527 0.33 0.92 -28.69
CA ALA A 527 -0.65 -0.12 -29.02
C ALA A 527 0.02 -1.35 -29.65
N ARG A 528 0.91 -1.14 -30.62
CA ARG A 528 1.70 -2.24 -31.25
C ARG A 528 2.55 -2.95 -30.21
N LEU A 529 3.28 -2.22 -29.38
CA LEU A 529 4.10 -2.81 -28.30
C LEU A 529 3.26 -3.67 -27.36
N PHE A 530 2.11 -3.17 -26.92
CA PHE A 530 1.24 -3.92 -26.01
C PHE A 530 0.64 -5.18 -26.64
N ALA A 531 0.24 -5.09 -27.91
CA ALA A 531 -0.41 -6.20 -28.61
C ALA A 531 0.57 -7.31 -29.05
N THR A 532 1.83 -6.96 -29.36
CA THR A 532 2.79 -7.89 -29.99
C THR A 532 4.01 -8.20 -29.10
N GLY A 533 4.15 -7.55 -27.96
CA GLY A 533 5.34 -7.65 -27.11
C GLY A 533 5.39 -8.89 -26.20
N GLY A 534 4.39 -9.78 -26.26
CA GLY A 534 4.32 -10.99 -25.44
C GLY A 534 3.26 -10.87 -24.33
N ASN A 535 3.59 -11.29 -23.10
CA ASN A 535 2.70 -11.19 -21.95
C ASN A 535 2.50 -9.73 -21.52
N GLY A 536 1.31 -9.18 -21.79
CA GLY A 536 0.93 -7.81 -21.43
C GLY A 536 0.15 -7.76 -20.11
N ALA A 537 0.69 -7.10 -19.10
CA ALA A 537 0.00 -6.87 -17.82
C ALA A 537 -0.40 -5.40 -17.67
N ILE A 538 -1.66 -5.16 -17.30
CA ILE A 538 -2.18 -3.81 -17.04
C ILE A 538 -2.32 -3.60 -15.55
N TYR A 539 -1.72 -2.52 -15.04
CA TYR A 539 -1.84 -2.05 -13.65
C TYR A 539 -2.42 -0.64 -13.65
N TYR A 540 -3.48 -0.43 -12.89
CA TYR A 540 -4.13 0.87 -12.85
C TYR A 540 -4.51 1.29 -11.42
N GLY A 541 -4.64 2.60 -11.21
CA GLY A 541 -4.98 3.17 -9.92
C GLY A 541 -6.11 4.17 -9.99
N LEU A 542 -6.14 5.09 -9.02
CA LEU A 542 -7.18 6.10 -8.85
C LEU A 542 -7.25 7.11 -10.00
N GLY A 543 -6.17 7.30 -10.77
CA GLY A 543 -6.17 8.08 -12.00
C GLY A 543 -6.99 7.46 -13.14
N VAL A 544 -7.58 6.28 -12.93
CA VAL A 544 -8.58 5.65 -13.79
C VAL A 544 -9.97 5.77 -13.18
N THR A 545 -10.11 5.47 -11.89
CA THR A 545 -11.42 5.32 -11.25
C THR A 545 -12.04 6.62 -10.77
N GLU A 546 -11.23 7.61 -10.38
CA GLU A 546 -11.71 8.89 -9.86
C GLU A 546 -11.96 9.92 -10.98
N HIS A 547 -12.78 9.53 -11.97
CA HIS A 547 -13.24 10.33 -13.10
C HIS A 547 -14.74 10.16 -13.33
N ALA A 548 -15.38 11.13 -14.00
CA ALA A 548 -16.79 11.04 -14.38
C ALA A 548 -17.10 9.79 -15.23
N GLN A 549 -16.13 9.26 -15.95
CA GLN A 549 -16.20 8.03 -16.73
C GLN A 549 -15.27 6.92 -16.17
N GLY A 550 -15.07 6.84 -14.87
CA GLY A 550 -14.21 5.84 -14.25
C GLY A 550 -14.64 4.40 -14.56
N SER A 551 -15.92 4.10 -14.45
CA SER A 551 -16.50 2.79 -14.81
C SER A 551 -16.32 2.45 -16.28
N THR A 552 -16.54 3.41 -17.19
CA THR A 552 -16.30 3.26 -18.63
C THR A 552 -14.84 2.95 -18.91
N MET A 553 -13.93 3.65 -18.22
CA MET A 553 -12.50 3.43 -18.39
C MET A 553 -12.05 2.03 -17.95
N VAL A 554 -12.57 1.52 -16.83
CA VAL A 554 -12.27 0.15 -16.37
C VAL A 554 -12.76 -0.88 -17.40
N MET A 555 -13.96 -0.67 -17.99
CA MET A 555 -14.45 -1.53 -19.08
C MET A 555 -13.54 -1.45 -20.32
N GLY A 556 -13.02 -0.27 -20.65
CA GLY A 556 -12.06 -0.08 -21.74
C GLY A 556 -10.74 -0.83 -21.52
N ILE A 557 -10.23 -0.82 -20.29
CA ILE A 557 -9.03 -1.59 -19.90
C ILE A 557 -9.28 -3.10 -20.03
N ALA A 558 -10.45 -3.58 -19.58
CA ALA A 558 -10.82 -4.99 -19.72
C ALA A 558 -10.96 -5.41 -21.20
N ASN A 559 -11.58 -4.55 -22.04
CA ASN A 559 -11.66 -4.77 -23.48
C ASN A 559 -10.24 -4.89 -24.11
N LEU A 560 -9.32 -3.98 -23.74
CA LEU A 560 -7.94 -4.00 -24.22
C LEU A 560 -7.21 -5.29 -23.85
N ALA A 561 -7.40 -5.78 -22.62
CA ALA A 561 -6.80 -7.03 -22.16
C ALA A 561 -7.40 -8.25 -22.89
N MET A 562 -8.73 -8.28 -23.08
CA MET A 562 -9.40 -9.37 -23.80
C MET A 562 -9.04 -9.42 -25.29
N VAL A 563 -9.03 -8.29 -25.97
CA VAL A 563 -8.75 -8.24 -27.42
C VAL A 563 -7.31 -8.70 -27.76
N THR A 564 -6.38 -8.54 -26.81
CA THR A 564 -5.00 -8.99 -26.93
C THR A 564 -4.74 -10.36 -26.28
N GLY A 565 -5.77 -11.01 -25.74
CA GLY A 565 -5.66 -12.31 -25.09
C GLY A 565 -4.89 -12.28 -23.75
N ASN A 566 -4.81 -11.14 -23.08
CA ASN A 566 -3.99 -10.93 -21.89
C ASN A 566 -4.77 -11.13 -20.58
N VAL A 567 -5.57 -12.20 -20.45
CA VAL A 567 -6.26 -12.60 -19.21
C VAL A 567 -6.22 -14.13 -19.05
N GLY A 568 -6.02 -14.61 -17.82
CA GLY A 568 -6.16 -16.02 -17.45
C GLY A 568 -4.89 -16.86 -17.61
N ARG A 569 -3.73 -16.24 -17.60
CA ARG A 569 -2.41 -16.90 -17.50
C ARG A 569 -1.43 -16.03 -16.70
N GLU A 570 -0.28 -16.57 -16.36
CA GLU A 570 0.76 -15.85 -15.63
C GLU A 570 1.39 -14.74 -16.49
N GLY A 571 1.76 -13.64 -15.86
CA GLY A 571 2.42 -12.51 -16.52
C GLY A 571 1.52 -11.53 -17.27
N VAL A 572 0.19 -11.69 -17.18
CA VAL A 572 -0.79 -10.84 -17.87
C VAL A 572 -1.80 -10.26 -16.88
N GLY A 573 -2.93 -9.79 -17.35
CA GLY A 573 -4.13 -9.52 -16.54
C GLY A 573 -4.50 -8.05 -16.39
N VAL A 574 -5.63 -7.86 -15.73
CA VAL A 574 -6.21 -6.57 -15.34
C VAL A 574 -6.09 -6.43 -13.83
N ASN A 575 -5.21 -5.54 -13.38
CA ASN A 575 -4.72 -5.52 -12.01
C ASN A 575 -4.93 -4.14 -11.38
N PRO A 576 -6.07 -3.90 -10.72
CA PRO A 576 -6.29 -2.67 -9.96
C PRO A 576 -5.34 -2.60 -8.75
N LEU A 577 -4.57 -1.54 -8.65
CA LEU A 577 -3.74 -1.24 -7.50
C LEU A 577 -4.60 -0.52 -6.44
N ARG A 578 -5.45 -1.28 -5.75
CA ARG A 578 -6.33 -0.76 -4.70
C ARG A 578 -5.50 -0.10 -3.60
N GLY A 579 -5.95 1.08 -3.14
CA GLY A 579 -5.15 1.96 -2.29
C GLY A 579 -4.88 1.40 -0.90
N GLN A 580 -5.93 1.25 -0.09
CA GLN A 580 -5.82 0.86 1.31
C GLN A 580 -5.56 -0.64 1.49
N ASN A 581 -5.05 -0.98 2.67
CA ASN A 581 -4.69 -2.35 3.06
C ASN A 581 -5.84 -3.36 3.00
N ASN A 582 -7.08 -2.92 3.21
CA ASN A 582 -8.27 -3.77 3.19
C ASN A 582 -9.40 -3.24 2.30
N VAL A 583 -9.11 -2.42 1.27
CA VAL A 583 -10.16 -1.92 0.38
C VAL A 583 -10.80 -3.05 -0.45
N GLN A 584 -10.02 -4.07 -0.81
CA GLN A 584 -10.58 -5.28 -1.43
C GLN A 584 -11.51 -5.98 -0.44
N GLY A 585 -11.05 -6.20 0.81
CA GLY A 585 -11.81 -6.90 1.82
C GLY A 585 -13.08 -6.18 2.25
N SER A 586 -13.09 -4.86 2.40
CA SER A 586 -14.32 -4.13 2.73
C SER A 586 -15.39 -4.29 1.64
N CYS A 587 -14.99 -4.34 0.37
CA CYS A 587 -15.89 -4.68 -0.74
C CYS A 587 -16.35 -6.14 -0.66
N ASP A 588 -15.43 -7.08 -0.43
CA ASP A 588 -15.73 -8.52 -0.32
C ASP A 588 -16.78 -8.81 0.78
N MET A 589 -16.74 -8.01 1.86
CA MET A 589 -17.65 -8.13 3.02
C MET A 589 -19.02 -7.50 2.83
N GLY A 590 -19.35 -7.00 1.64
CA GLY A 590 -20.67 -6.46 1.34
C GLY A 590 -20.93 -5.09 1.97
N SER A 591 -19.93 -4.25 2.07
CA SER A 591 -20.04 -2.90 2.65
C SER A 591 -20.67 -1.87 1.68
N PHE A 592 -21.13 -2.28 0.51
CA PHE A 592 -21.91 -1.42 -0.40
C PHE A 592 -23.41 -1.54 -0.17
N PRO A 593 -24.20 -0.47 -0.39
CA PRO A 593 -25.62 -0.45 -0.09
C PRO A 593 -26.46 -1.44 -0.92
N HIS A 594 -25.94 -1.88 -2.07
CA HIS A 594 -26.64 -2.80 -2.99
C HIS A 594 -26.09 -4.23 -2.96
N GLU A 595 -25.05 -4.53 -2.17
CA GLU A 595 -24.37 -5.83 -2.16
C GLU A 595 -24.27 -6.44 -0.77
N LEU A 596 -24.49 -7.74 -0.69
CA LEU A 596 -24.15 -8.61 0.43
C LEU A 596 -22.75 -9.21 0.21
N PRO A 597 -22.12 -9.82 1.24
CA PRO A 597 -20.80 -10.43 1.10
C PRO A 597 -20.65 -11.31 -0.15
N GLY A 598 -19.50 -11.17 -0.83
CA GLY A 598 -19.21 -11.87 -2.08
C GLY A 598 -19.86 -11.25 -3.32
N TYR A 599 -20.09 -9.93 -3.34
CA TYR A 599 -20.61 -9.16 -4.48
C TYR A 599 -21.99 -9.61 -4.97
N ARG A 600 -22.82 -10.11 -4.06
CA ARG A 600 -24.18 -10.61 -4.38
C ARG A 600 -25.23 -9.53 -4.10
N HIS A 601 -26.07 -9.27 -5.11
CA HIS A 601 -27.00 -8.15 -5.04
C HIS A 601 -28.10 -8.37 -4.01
N ILE A 602 -28.42 -7.32 -3.24
CA ILE A 602 -29.42 -7.38 -2.16
C ILE A 602 -30.83 -7.68 -2.69
N SER A 603 -31.16 -7.34 -3.94
CA SER A 603 -32.45 -7.64 -4.55
C SER A 603 -32.66 -9.12 -4.88
N ASP A 604 -31.62 -9.96 -4.89
CA ASP A 604 -31.74 -11.39 -5.10
C ASP A 604 -32.37 -12.08 -3.87
N ALA A 605 -33.58 -12.55 -4.01
CA ALA A 605 -34.34 -13.17 -2.92
C ALA A 605 -33.68 -14.45 -2.37
N THR A 606 -33.01 -15.22 -3.24
CA THR A 606 -32.32 -16.45 -2.82
C THR A 606 -31.07 -16.10 -1.96
N VAL A 607 -30.34 -15.09 -2.39
CA VAL A 607 -29.19 -14.59 -1.63
C VAL A 607 -29.65 -14.02 -0.28
N ARG A 608 -30.68 -13.16 -0.26
CA ARG A 608 -31.20 -12.62 1.01
C ARG A 608 -31.64 -13.72 1.97
N ALA A 609 -32.40 -14.70 1.48
CA ALA A 609 -32.90 -15.80 2.32
C ALA A 609 -31.79 -16.55 3.06
N SER A 610 -30.60 -16.71 2.44
CA SER A 610 -29.46 -17.36 3.10
C SER A 610 -28.92 -16.55 4.28
N PHE A 611 -28.90 -15.22 4.18
CA PHE A 611 -28.49 -14.33 5.27
C PHE A 611 -29.60 -14.18 6.32
N GLU A 612 -30.86 -14.03 5.91
CA GLU A 612 -32.03 -13.94 6.81
C GLU A 612 -32.15 -15.14 7.73
N GLN A 613 -31.88 -16.34 7.18
CA GLN A 613 -31.88 -17.59 7.97
C GLN A 613 -30.83 -17.57 9.09
N VAL A 614 -29.62 -17.08 8.82
CA VAL A 614 -28.54 -17.06 9.80
C VAL A 614 -28.66 -15.87 10.74
N TRP A 615 -29.05 -14.71 10.24
CA TRP A 615 -29.13 -13.49 11.03
C TRP A 615 -30.43 -13.34 11.82
N GLY A 616 -31.46 -14.13 11.48
CA GLY A 616 -32.74 -14.14 12.18
C GLY A 616 -33.61 -12.88 12.00
N VAL A 617 -33.44 -12.18 10.89
CA VAL A 617 -34.15 -10.94 10.54
C VAL A 617 -34.62 -10.99 9.10
N THR A 618 -35.61 -10.18 8.74
CA THR A 618 -35.99 -9.93 7.33
C THR A 618 -35.21 -8.72 6.83
N LEU A 619 -34.49 -8.89 5.72
CA LEU A 619 -33.69 -7.83 5.10
C LEU A 619 -34.52 -6.98 4.15
N ASP A 620 -34.22 -5.69 4.08
CA ASP A 620 -34.77 -4.80 3.08
C ASP A 620 -34.28 -5.22 1.69
N PRO A 621 -35.14 -5.44 0.69
CA PRO A 621 -34.72 -5.83 -0.67
C PRO A 621 -34.16 -4.66 -1.50
N GLU A 622 -34.41 -3.42 -1.08
CA GLU A 622 -34.03 -2.22 -1.81
C GLU A 622 -32.62 -1.75 -1.43
N PRO A 623 -31.81 -1.35 -2.41
CA PRO A 623 -30.51 -0.71 -2.13
C PRO A 623 -30.66 0.54 -1.26
N GLY A 624 -29.72 0.74 -0.35
CA GLY A 624 -29.64 1.93 0.49
C GLY A 624 -28.92 3.11 -0.17
N LEU A 625 -28.71 4.17 0.62
CA LEU A 625 -27.98 5.37 0.20
C LEU A 625 -26.47 5.10 0.10
N ARG A 626 -25.83 5.68 -0.91
CA ARG A 626 -24.38 5.80 -1.04
C ARG A 626 -23.90 7.01 -0.22
N ILE A 627 -22.61 7.08 0.14
CA ILE A 627 -22.05 8.20 0.94
C ILE A 627 -22.45 9.57 0.39
N PRO A 628 -22.27 9.92 -0.91
CA PRO A 628 -22.68 11.23 -1.41
C PRO A 628 -24.21 11.47 -1.23
N ASN A 629 -25.02 10.44 -1.44
CA ASN A 629 -26.47 10.56 -1.26
C ASN A 629 -26.88 10.69 0.22
N MET A 630 -26.09 10.17 1.16
CA MET A 630 -26.32 10.41 2.59
C MET A 630 -26.13 11.90 2.94
N PHE A 631 -25.17 12.58 2.32
CA PHE A 631 -24.96 14.01 2.50
C PHE A 631 -26.13 14.83 1.94
N ASP A 632 -26.58 14.53 0.71
CA ASP A 632 -27.75 15.18 0.11
C ASP A 632 -28.99 14.97 0.99
N ALA A 633 -29.23 13.73 1.44
CA ALA A 633 -30.34 13.38 2.32
C ALA A 633 -30.26 14.02 3.72
N ALA A 634 -29.05 14.31 4.22
CA ALA A 634 -28.88 15.05 5.45
C ALA A 634 -29.33 16.52 5.31
N LEU A 635 -29.01 17.13 4.18
CA LEU A 635 -29.38 18.52 3.88
C LEU A 635 -30.88 18.67 3.59
N ASP A 636 -31.52 17.71 2.94
CA ASP A 636 -32.96 17.72 2.73
C ASP A 636 -33.77 17.33 3.99
N GLY A 637 -33.07 16.82 5.02
CA GLY A 637 -33.65 16.48 6.31
C GLY A 637 -34.14 15.04 6.46
N SER A 638 -33.97 14.19 5.46
CA SER A 638 -34.42 12.79 5.47
C SER A 638 -33.41 11.83 6.12
N PHE A 639 -32.13 12.23 6.25
CA PHE A 639 -31.08 11.46 6.92
C PHE A 639 -30.51 12.25 8.10
N LYS A 640 -30.51 11.68 9.33
CA LYS A 640 -30.25 12.41 10.57
C LYS A 640 -29.28 11.72 11.52
N GLY A 641 -28.87 10.47 11.24
CA GLY A 641 -27.98 9.75 12.14
C GLY A 641 -26.95 8.92 11.38
N LEU A 642 -25.69 9.01 11.82
CA LEU A 642 -24.56 8.33 11.16
C LEU A 642 -23.69 7.60 12.19
N TYR A 643 -23.37 6.32 11.92
CA TYR A 643 -22.27 5.59 12.55
C TYR A 643 -21.08 5.51 11.57
N CYS A 644 -19.95 6.10 11.94
CA CYS A 644 -18.77 6.18 11.09
C CYS A 644 -17.58 5.50 11.78
N GLU A 645 -17.14 4.34 11.21
CA GLU A 645 -16.02 3.58 11.74
C GLU A 645 -14.76 3.81 10.91
N GLY A 646 -13.70 4.36 11.53
CA GLY A 646 -12.36 4.43 10.96
C GLY A 646 -12.19 5.28 9.71
N GLU A 647 -13.12 6.20 9.42
CA GLU A 647 -13.09 7.08 8.25
C GLU A 647 -13.13 8.56 8.66
N ASP A 648 -12.47 9.39 7.87
CA ASP A 648 -12.46 10.85 8.02
C ASP A 648 -13.09 11.53 6.80
N ILE A 649 -14.41 11.35 6.67
CA ILE A 649 -15.21 11.83 5.54
C ILE A 649 -15.21 13.35 5.39
N ALA A 650 -15.09 14.09 6.49
CA ALA A 650 -14.99 15.55 6.44
C ALA A 650 -13.71 16.06 5.74
N GLN A 651 -12.64 15.24 5.69
CA GLN A 651 -11.41 15.57 4.98
C GLN A 651 -11.31 14.84 3.63
N SER A 652 -11.82 13.61 3.54
CA SER A 652 -11.61 12.75 2.35
C SER A 652 -12.56 13.03 1.21
N ASP A 653 -13.80 13.43 1.49
CA ASP A 653 -14.84 13.57 0.48
C ASP A 653 -14.76 14.94 -0.25
N PRO A 654 -15.22 15.02 -1.53
CA PRO A 654 -15.11 16.25 -2.31
C PRO A 654 -16.08 17.32 -1.80
N ASP A 655 -15.86 18.56 -2.19
CA ASP A 655 -16.67 19.71 -1.75
C ASP A 655 -16.83 19.75 -0.24
N THR A 656 -15.71 19.97 0.45
CA THR A 656 -15.65 19.98 1.92
C THR A 656 -16.73 20.87 2.57
N GLN A 657 -17.17 21.95 1.91
CA GLN A 657 -18.20 22.83 2.45
C GLN A 657 -19.57 22.17 2.44
N HIS A 658 -19.91 21.43 1.37
CA HIS A 658 -21.13 20.63 1.28
C HIS A 658 -21.15 19.52 2.34
N VAL A 659 -20.04 18.80 2.47
CA VAL A 659 -19.89 17.74 3.48
C VAL A 659 -20.04 18.29 4.91
N ALA A 660 -19.36 19.40 5.23
CA ALA A 660 -19.47 20.05 6.54
C ALA A 660 -20.93 20.45 6.87
N ALA A 661 -21.62 21.08 5.93
CA ALA A 661 -23.03 21.46 6.10
C ALA A 661 -23.94 20.23 6.30
N ALA A 662 -23.68 19.12 5.59
CA ALA A 662 -24.41 17.87 5.76
C ALA A 662 -24.19 17.26 7.15
N LEU A 663 -22.95 17.25 7.64
CA LEU A 663 -22.62 16.75 8.98
C LEU A 663 -23.24 17.62 10.09
N GLU A 664 -23.23 18.94 9.94
CA GLU A 664 -23.90 19.86 10.87
C GLU A 664 -25.42 19.68 10.92
N ALA A 665 -26.04 19.26 9.81
CA ALA A 665 -27.49 19.04 9.72
C ALA A 665 -27.97 17.73 10.38
N MET A 666 -27.05 16.82 10.75
CA MET A 666 -27.38 15.54 11.40
C MET A 666 -27.63 15.74 12.89
N GLU A 667 -28.57 14.97 13.44
CA GLU A 667 -28.96 15.04 14.86
C GLU A 667 -28.07 14.19 15.77
N CYS A 668 -27.43 13.14 15.24
CA CYS A 668 -26.46 12.32 15.96
C CYS A 668 -25.43 11.69 15.01
N ILE A 669 -24.16 11.97 15.26
CA ILE A 669 -23.04 11.31 14.61
C ILE A 669 -22.23 10.60 15.68
N VAL A 670 -22.01 9.30 15.48
CA VAL A 670 -21.14 8.44 16.27
C VAL A 670 -19.89 8.12 15.45
N VAL A 671 -18.75 8.55 15.92
CA VAL A 671 -17.45 8.27 15.29
C VAL A 671 -16.67 7.28 16.13
N GLN A 672 -16.18 6.21 15.50
CA GLN A 672 -15.26 5.26 16.10
C GLN A 672 -13.91 5.38 15.39
N ASP A 673 -12.90 5.94 16.08
CA ASP A 673 -11.57 6.17 15.50
C ASP A 673 -10.48 6.23 16.58
N LEU A 674 -9.24 6.31 16.15
CA LEU A 674 -8.05 6.42 17.02
C LEU A 674 -7.87 7.82 17.60
N PHE A 675 -8.26 8.84 16.84
CA PHE A 675 -8.01 10.26 17.12
C PHE A 675 -9.27 11.07 16.83
N LEU A 676 -9.37 12.24 17.46
CA LEU A 676 -10.35 13.24 17.03
C LEU A 676 -9.92 13.79 15.66
N ASN A 677 -10.38 13.12 14.62
CA ASN A 677 -10.20 13.49 13.22
C ASN A 677 -11.15 14.64 12.81
N GLU A 678 -11.14 15.05 11.55
CA GLU A 678 -11.98 16.17 11.08
C GLU A 678 -13.48 15.85 11.20
N THR A 679 -13.88 14.61 10.92
CA THR A 679 -15.27 14.13 11.07
C THR A 679 -15.71 14.17 12.53
N ALA A 680 -14.84 13.81 13.46
CA ALA A 680 -15.15 13.81 14.90
C ALA A 680 -15.46 15.21 15.46
N LYS A 681 -15.04 16.28 14.79
CA LYS A 681 -15.43 17.65 15.17
C LYS A 681 -16.95 17.89 15.08
N TYR A 682 -17.64 17.13 14.25
CA TYR A 682 -19.11 17.15 14.08
C TYR A 682 -19.83 16.05 14.88
N ALA A 683 -19.09 15.17 15.55
CA ALA A 683 -19.66 14.02 16.25
C ALA A 683 -20.28 14.41 17.62
N HIS A 684 -21.27 13.62 18.03
CA HIS A 684 -21.93 13.66 19.33
C HIS A 684 -21.42 12.57 20.28
N VAL A 685 -20.95 11.45 19.70
CA VAL A 685 -20.35 10.34 20.43
C VAL A 685 -19.03 9.99 19.76
N PHE A 686 -18.00 9.84 20.57
CA PHE A 686 -16.70 9.33 20.15
C PHE A 686 -16.39 8.03 20.86
N LEU A 687 -16.20 6.96 20.10
CA LEU A 687 -15.84 5.63 20.58
C LEU A 687 -14.37 5.36 20.22
N PRO A 688 -13.48 5.17 21.19
CA PRO A 688 -12.06 4.98 20.89
C PRO A 688 -11.78 3.66 20.19
N GLY A 689 -11.15 3.72 19.03
CA GLY A 689 -10.77 2.59 18.20
C GLY A 689 -9.47 1.92 18.60
N SER A 690 -9.18 0.79 17.98
CA SER A 690 -7.94 0.01 18.14
C SER A 690 -7.09 0.04 16.86
N SER A 691 -5.77 0.18 17.01
CA SER A 691 -4.84 0.06 15.89
C SER A 691 -4.64 -1.41 15.47
N PHE A 692 -4.04 -1.64 14.31
CA PHE A 692 -3.74 -3.00 13.82
C PHE A 692 -2.81 -3.82 14.75
N LEU A 693 -2.09 -3.17 15.66
CA LEU A 693 -1.24 -3.82 16.66
C LEU A 693 -2.03 -4.28 17.89
N GLU A 694 -3.25 -3.78 18.07
CA GLU A 694 -4.09 -3.97 19.26
C GLU A 694 -5.23 -4.98 19.04
N LYS A 695 -5.36 -5.57 17.83
CA LYS A 695 -6.48 -6.43 17.45
C LYS A 695 -6.08 -7.63 16.61
N ASP A 696 -6.90 -8.67 16.65
CA ASP A 696 -6.86 -9.80 15.73
C ASP A 696 -7.89 -9.63 14.62
N GLY A 697 -7.59 -10.19 13.45
CA GLY A 697 -8.48 -10.16 12.31
C GLY A 697 -7.78 -10.59 11.01
N THR A 698 -8.34 -10.18 9.88
CA THR A 698 -7.77 -10.41 8.56
C THR A 698 -7.86 -9.15 7.70
N PHE A 699 -6.90 -8.97 6.79
CA PHE A 699 -6.96 -8.01 5.69
C PHE A 699 -6.93 -8.75 4.35
N THR A 700 -7.65 -8.24 3.36
CA THR A 700 -7.56 -8.69 1.97
C THR A 700 -6.91 -7.61 1.12
N ASN A 701 -5.74 -7.89 0.57
CA ASN A 701 -4.94 -6.95 -0.20
C ASN A 701 -5.41 -6.82 -1.68
N ALA A 702 -4.72 -5.99 -2.48
CA ALA A 702 -5.09 -5.73 -3.87
C ALA A 702 -4.97 -6.94 -4.81
N GLU A 703 -4.21 -7.98 -4.45
CA GLU A 703 -4.13 -9.26 -5.17
C GLU A 703 -5.11 -10.33 -4.63
N ARG A 704 -6.16 -9.94 -3.89
CA ARG A 704 -7.15 -10.84 -3.26
C ARG A 704 -6.57 -11.75 -2.17
N ARG A 705 -5.42 -11.41 -1.62
CA ARG A 705 -4.74 -12.20 -0.60
C ARG A 705 -5.24 -11.85 0.80
N ILE A 706 -5.85 -12.81 1.47
CA ILE A 706 -6.30 -12.74 2.85
C ILE A 706 -5.12 -13.08 3.74
N SER A 707 -4.75 -12.15 4.62
CA SER A 707 -3.62 -12.27 5.55
C SER A 707 -4.04 -11.97 6.98
N ARG A 708 -3.42 -12.65 7.94
CA ARG A 708 -3.72 -12.46 9.37
C ARG A 708 -3.17 -11.14 9.89
N VAL A 709 -4.02 -10.41 10.61
CA VAL A 709 -3.65 -9.35 11.56
C VAL A 709 -3.61 -9.98 12.94
N ARG A 710 -2.52 -9.81 13.68
CA ARG A 710 -2.36 -10.39 15.01
C ARG A 710 -2.13 -9.31 16.05
N LYS A 711 -2.86 -9.43 17.14
CA LYS A 711 -2.70 -8.58 18.31
C LYS A 711 -1.32 -8.76 18.92
N VAL A 712 -0.52 -7.70 18.96
CA VAL A 712 0.83 -7.71 19.52
C VAL A 712 0.94 -6.91 20.82
N MET A 713 -0.03 -6.06 21.11
CA MET A 713 -0.10 -5.25 22.32
C MET A 713 -1.57 -5.16 22.83
N PRO A 714 -1.79 -4.91 24.13
CA PRO A 714 -3.13 -4.68 24.68
C PRO A 714 -3.80 -3.47 24.02
N SER A 715 -5.13 -3.56 23.81
CA SER A 715 -5.91 -2.40 23.37
C SER A 715 -5.87 -1.28 24.41
N LYS A 716 -5.54 -0.06 23.97
CA LYS A 716 -5.50 1.13 24.87
C LYS A 716 -6.87 1.54 25.35
N SER A 717 -7.93 1.24 24.57
CA SER A 717 -9.32 1.53 24.93
C SER A 717 -9.99 0.40 25.75
N GLY A 718 -9.32 -0.74 25.86
CA GLY A 718 -9.85 -1.96 26.49
C GLY A 718 -10.76 -2.81 25.61
N LYS A 719 -11.10 -2.35 24.39
CA LYS A 719 -11.91 -3.06 23.40
C LYS A 719 -11.24 -3.03 22.03
N SER A 720 -11.46 -4.08 21.24
CA SER A 720 -11.20 -4.05 19.79
C SER A 720 -12.40 -3.47 19.05
N ASP A 721 -12.21 -3.01 17.84
CA ASP A 721 -13.29 -2.35 17.06
C ASP A 721 -14.49 -3.29 16.85
N TRP A 722 -14.25 -4.58 16.55
CA TRP A 722 -15.32 -5.56 16.41
C TRP A 722 -16.14 -5.72 17.71
N GLU A 723 -15.51 -5.68 18.90
CA GLU A 723 -16.19 -5.75 20.20
C GLU A 723 -17.09 -4.53 20.44
N VAL A 724 -16.67 -3.36 19.98
CA VAL A 724 -17.47 -2.12 20.07
C VAL A 724 -18.71 -2.23 19.20
N THR A 725 -18.58 -2.70 17.96
CA THR A 725 -19.71 -2.90 17.03
C THR A 725 -20.70 -3.94 17.57
N VAL A 726 -20.22 -5.06 18.13
CA VAL A 726 -21.06 -6.07 18.81
C VAL A 726 -21.81 -5.47 20.00
N ALA A 727 -21.12 -4.69 20.82
CA ALA A 727 -21.74 -4.04 22.00
C ALA A 727 -22.79 -2.98 21.59
N LEU A 728 -22.55 -2.21 20.53
CA LEU A 728 -23.53 -1.26 19.99
C LEU A 728 -24.76 -2.00 19.43
N ALA A 729 -24.57 -3.11 18.73
CA ALA A 729 -25.66 -3.93 18.23
C ALA A 729 -26.53 -4.47 19.38
N ALA A 730 -25.90 -4.96 20.45
CA ALA A 730 -26.61 -5.41 21.65
C ALA A 730 -27.41 -4.27 22.33
N ALA A 731 -26.80 -3.07 22.45
CA ALA A 731 -27.47 -1.88 22.97
C ALA A 731 -28.68 -1.47 22.10
N LEU A 732 -28.63 -1.74 20.80
CA LEU A 732 -29.74 -1.52 19.86
C LEU A 732 -30.79 -2.63 19.86
N GLY A 733 -30.58 -3.70 20.63
CA GLY A 733 -31.53 -4.82 20.75
C GLY A 733 -31.30 -5.97 19.78
N TYR A 734 -30.17 -6.00 19.09
CA TYR A 734 -29.72 -7.12 18.23
C TYR A 734 -28.41 -7.71 18.76
N PRO A 735 -28.43 -8.64 19.73
CA PRO A 735 -27.20 -9.22 20.28
C PRO A 735 -26.52 -10.13 19.29
N MET A 736 -25.20 -9.99 19.16
CA MET A 736 -24.31 -10.86 18.39
C MET A 736 -23.42 -11.63 19.37
N SER A 737 -23.26 -12.96 19.16
CA SER A 737 -22.59 -13.84 20.11
C SER A 737 -21.24 -14.29 19.58
N TYR A 738 -20.25 -13.41 19.54
CA TYR A 738 -18.88 -13.73 19.17
C TYR A 738 -17.96 -13.50 20.38
N THR A 739 -16.98 -14.39 20.57
CA THR A 739 -15.94 -14.30 21.59
C THR A 739 -14.54 -14.11 20.99
N HIS A 740 -14.39 -14.38 19.70
CA HIS A 740 -13.16 -14.20 18.95
C HIS A 740 -13.44 -13.91 17.48
N PRO A 741 -12.65 -13.10 16.77
CA PRO A 741 -12.91 -12.74 15.38
C PRO A 741 -12.86 -13.94 14.41
N SER A 742 -12.23 -15.07 14.79
CA SER A 742 -12.31 -16.29 13.98
C SER A 742 -13.75 -16.79 13.78
N GLN A 743 -14.62 -16.62 14.79
CA GLN A 743 -16.03 -17.01 14.66
C GLN A 743 -16.80 -16.11 13.68
N ILE A 744 -16.36 -14.86 13.55
CA ILE A 744 -16.91 -13.95 12.54
C ILE A 744 -16.46 -14.42 11.14
N MET A 745 -15.20 -14.81 10.98
CA MET A 745 -14.69 -15.38 9.73
C MET A 745 -15.38 -16.71 9.39
N ASP A 746 -15.69 -17.55 10.38
CA ASP A 746 -16.45 -18.79 10.16
C ASP A 746 -17.86 -18.51 9.63
N GLU A 747 -18.54 -17.47 10.14
CA GLU A 747 -19.84 -17.03 9.61
C GLU A 747 -19.71 -16.45 8.19
N ILE A 748 -18.67 -15.63 7.93
CA ILE A 748 -18.35 -15.12 6.59
C ILE A 748 -18.16 -16.27 5.61
N ALA A 749 -17.37 -17.28 5.98
CA ALA A 749 -17.10 -18.45 5.15
C ALA A 749 -18.35 -19.29 4.88
N ALA A 750 -19.19 -19.46 5.89
CA ALA A 750 -20.45 -20.20 5.72
C ALA A 750 -21.44 -19.52 4.78
N LEU A 751 -21.44 -18.19 4.74
CA LEU A 751 -22.38 -17.39 3.95
C LEU A 751 -21.84 -16.94 2.59
N THR A 752 -20.51 -17.02 2.36
CA THR A 752 -19.85 -16.42 1.20
C THR A 752 -19.13 -17.50 0.37
N PRO A 753 -19.64 -17.93 -0.79
CA PRO A 753 -19.05 -19.03 -1.56
C PRO A 753 -17.58 -18.85 -1.94
N SER A 754 -17.13 -17.62 -2.22
CA SER A 754 -15.73 -17.32 -2.53
C SER A 754 -14.80 -17.45 -1.32
N PHE A 755 -15.34 -17.45 -0.09
CA PHE A 755 -14.62 -17.58 1.18
C PHE A 755 -14.87 -18.94 1.88
N ALA A 756 -15.65 -19.84 1.29
CA ALA A 756 -16.13 -21.06 1.95
C ALA A 756 -15.00 -21.98 2.50
N GLY A 757 -13.79 -21.88 1.92
CA GLY A 757 -12.64 -22.61 2.39
C GLY A 757 -11.69 -21.81 3.30
N VAL A 758 -12.02 -20.59 3.70
CA VAL A 758 -11.16 -19.72 4.52
C VAL A 758 -11.43 -19.96 6.00
N SER A 759 -10.38 -20.17 6.78
CA SER A 759 -10.43 -20.22 8.24
C SER A 759 -9.11 -19.71 8.83
N TYR A 760 -9.13 -19.31 10.09
CA TYR A 760 -7.90 -18.88 10.79
C TYR A 760 -6.86 -20.01 10.84
N ASP A 761 -7.25 -21.25 11.15
CA ASP A 761 -6.33 -22.40 11.16
C ASP A 761 -5.66 -22.62 9.79
N LYS A 762 -6.41 -22.43 8.71
CA LYS A 762 -5.86 -22.56 7.36
C LYS A 762 -4.93 -21.40 7.00
N LEU A 763 -5.27 -20.17 7.42
CA LEU A 763 -4.39 -19.02 7.27
C LEU A 763 -3.10 -19.16 8.07
N GLU A 764 -3.14 -19.72 9.29
CA GLU A 764 -1.92 -20.02 10.06
C GLU A 764 -1.03 -21.04 9.34
N ARG A 765 -1.60 -22.08 8.78
CA ARG A 765 -0.86 -23.15 8.10
C ARG A 765 -0.28 -22.72 6.76
N LEU A 766 -1.02 -21.94 5.95
CA LEU A 766 -0.61 -21.50 4.61
C LEU A 766 0.08 -20.13 4.59
N GLY A 767 0.00 -19.38 5.70
CA GLY A 767 0.50 -18.01 5.82
C GLY A 767 -0.45 -16.97 5.23
N SER A 768 -1.16 -17.28 4.16
CA SER A 768 -2.17 -16.43 3.51
C SER A 768 -2.92 -17.22 2.44
N ILE A 769 -4.10 -16.73 2.01
CA ILE A 769 -4.94 -17.38 0.99
C ILE A 769 -5.45 -16.32 0.01
N GLN A 770 -5.38 -16.58 -1.28
CA GLN A 770 -6.05 -15.74 -2.30
C GLN A 770 -7.42 -16.33 -2.63
N TRP A 771 -8.47 -15.55 -2.42
CA TRP A 771 -9.81 -15.98 -2.78
C TRP A 771 -10.03 -15.93 -4.32
N PRO A 772 -10.95 -16.71 -4.91
CA PRO A 772 -11.82 -17.72 -4.31
C PRO A 772 -11.05 -18.88 -3.65
N CYS A 773 -11.51 -19.26 -2.46
CA CYS A 773 -11.03 -20.45 -1.75
C CYS A 773 -12.24 -21.26 -1.31
N ASN A 774 -12.42 -22.43 -1.92
CA ASN A 774 -13.59 -23.32 -1.73
C ASN A 774 -13.22 -24.76 -2.10
N GLU A 775 -14.17 -25.63 -2.26
CA GLU A 775 -13.93 -27.04 -2.61
C GLU A 775 -13.17 -27.22 -3.93
N SER A 776 -13.47 -26.39 -4.95
CA SER A 776 -12.81 -26.45 -6.26
C SER A 776 -11.39 -25.84 -6.26
N ALA A 777 -11.11 -24.96 -5.30
CA ALA A 777 -9.82 -24.31 -5.13
C ALA A 777 -9.41 -24.30 -3.64
N PRO A 778 -9.09 -25.46 -3.04
CA PRO A 778 -8.90 -25.59 -1.59
C PRO A 778 -7.66 -24.86 -1.06
N GLN A 779 -6.71 -24.49 -1.91
CA GLN A 779 -5.54 -23.67 -1.55
C GLN A 779 -5.64 -22.22 -2.00
N GLY A 780 -6.81 -21.82 -2.54
CA GLY A 780 -7.06 -20.51 -3.11
C GLY A 780 -6.78 -20.43 -4.61
N THR A 781 -6.99 -19.26 -5.18
CA THR A 781 -6.94 -18.99 -6.64
C THR A 781 -5.96 -17.87 -6.92
N PRO A 782 -4.66 -18.14 -7.13
CA PRO A 782 -3.66 -17.11 -7.44
C PRO A 782 -3.96 -16.34 -8.73
N ILE A 783 -4.34 -17.06 -9.79
CA ILE A 783 -4.68 -16.51 -11.10
C ILE A 783 -6.15 -16.73 -11.38
N MET A 784 -6.88 -15.67 -11.69
CA MET A 784 -8.29 -15.71 -12.05
C MET A 784 -8.49 -16.02 -13.54
N HIS A 785 -9.66 -16.54 -13.87
CA HIS A 785 -10.13 -16.73 -15.24
C HIS A 785 -9.27 -17.70 -16.08
N ILE A 786 -8.58 -18.68 -15.48
CA ILE A 786 -7.93 -19.77 -16.21
C ILE A 786 -9.04 -20.60 -16.88
N GLY A 787 -8.92 -20.79 -18.21
CA GLY A 787 -9.85 -21.59 -18.98
C GLY A 787 -11.21 -20.97 -19.28
N GLY A 788 -11.61 -19.89 -18.61
CA GLY A 788 -12.90 -19.19 -18.82
C GLY A 788 -13.11 -18.06 -17.85
N PHE A 789 -14.05 -17.19 -18.15
CA PHE A 789 -14.43 -16.09 -17.26
C PHE A 789 -15.46 -16.54 -16.23
N ILE A 790 -15.52 -15.87 -15.07
CA ILE A 790 -16.53 -16.17 -14.02
C ILE A 790 -17.97 -16.04 -14.58
N ARG A 791 -18.20 -15.09 -15.47
CA ARG A 791 -19.49 -14.93 -16.17
C ARG A 791 -19.73 -15.91 -17.33
N GLY A 792 -18.81 -16.87 -17.58
CA GLY A 792 -18.82 -17.78 -18.71
C GLY A 792 -18.00 -17.28 -19.89
N LYS A 793 -18.49 -16.29 -20.63
CA LYS A 793 -17.77 -15.62 -21.73
C LYS A 793 -17.46 -14.17 -21.36
N GLY A 794 -16.27 -13.70 -21.69
CA GLY A 794 -15.90 -12.29 -21.54
C GLY A 794 -16.74 -11.39 -22.44
N LYS A 795 -17.21 -10.27 -21.93
CA LYS A 795 -18.09 -9.36 -22.67
C LYS A 795 -17.41 -8.06 -23.01
N PHE A 796 -17.36 -7.71 -24.28
CA PHE A 796 -16.91 -6.42 -24.74
C PHE A 796 -18.04 -5.38 -24.58
N ILE A 797 -17.68 -4.16 -24.21
CA ILE A 797 -18.65 -3.09 -23.97
C ILE A 797 -18.18 -1.83 -24.71
N ASN A 798 -19.09 -1.17 -25.42
CA ASN A 798 -18.79 0.09 -26.09
C ASN A 798 -18.47 1.18 -25.05
N THR A 799 -17.32 1.83 -25.22
CA THR A 799 -16.77 2.82 -24.30
C THR A 799 -16.73 4.19 -24.95
N GLN A 800 -17.91 4.78 -25.17
CA GLN A 800 -18.04 6.11 -25.76
C GLN A 800 -17.42 7.16 -24.83
N TYR A 801 -16.52 7.99 -25.37
CA TYR A 801 -15.98 9.14 -24.67
C TYR A 801 -16.99 10.28 -24.60
N PHE A 802 -17.12 10.87 -23.41
CA PHE A 802 -17.79 12.14 -23.17
C PHE A 802 -16.86 13.07 -22.41
N ALA A 803 -16.82 14.35 -22.80
CA ALA A 803 -16.05 15.33 -22.06
C ALA A 803 -16.61 15.53 -20.65
N THR A 804 -15.73 15.65 -19.67
CA THR A 804 -16.13 16.00 -18.30
C THR A 804 -16.83 17.38 -18.27
N ASP A 805 -17.63 17.62 -17.23
CA ASP A 805 -18.24 18.94 -16.96
C ASP A 805 -17.22 19.94 -16.38
N GLU A 806 -16.05 19.47 -15.89
CA GLU A 806 -14.93 20.27 -15.44
C GLU A 806 -14.13 20.85 -16.66
N LYS A 807 -14.75 21.80 -17.36
CA LYS A 807 -14.17 22.43 -18.56
C LYS A 807 -13.34 23.66 -18.19
N VAL A 808 -12.15 23.75 -18.79
CA VAL A 808 -11.34 24.97 -18.72
C VAL A 808 -12.07 26.16 -19.35
N THR A 809 -11.94 27.32 -18.74
CA THR A 809 -12.52 28.59 -19.15
C THR A 809 -11.48 29.70 -18.95
N LEU A 810 -11.77 30.90 -19.44
CA LEU A 810 -10.91 32.07 -19.17
C LEU A 810 -10.77 32.36 -17.65
N ARG A 811 -11.79 32.04 -16.87
CA ARG A 811 -11.73 32.19 -15.41
C ARG A 811 -10.94 31.06 -14.74
N PHE A 812 -11.06 29.84 -15.19
CA PHE A 812 -10.39 28.64 -14.66
C PHE A 812 -9.59 27.96 -15.79
N PRO A 813 -8.39 28.48 -16.11
CA PRO A 813 -7.65 28.07 -17.32
C PRO A 813 -6.79 26.81 -17.13
N LEU A 814 -6.62 26.32 -15.92
CA LEU A 814 -5.80 25.16 -15.60
C LEU A 814 -6.68 24.00 -15.15
N ILE A 815 -6.16 22.78 -15.30
CA ILE A 815 -6.76 21.57 -14.71
C ILE A 815 -5.91 21.12 -13.54
N LEU A 816 -6.54 21.01 -12.38
CA LEU A 816 -5.98 20.35 -11.21
C LEU A 816 -6.21 18.85 -11.31
N THR A 817 -5.15 18.09 -11.05
CA THR A 817 -5.22 16.66 -10.72
C THR A 817 -4.61 16.42 -9.36
N THR A 818 -5.06 15.38 -8.66
CA THR A 818 -4.64 15.10 -7.27
C THR A 818 -3.94 13.76 -7.15
N GLY A 819 -3.15 13.57 -6.09
CA GLY A 819 -2.47 12.29 -5.83
C GLY A 819 -1.82 12.21 -4.47
N ARG A 820 -0.77 11.40 -4.36
CA ARG A 820 -0.10 11.04 -3.10
C ARG A 820 1.39 11.27 -3.18
N ILE A 821 2.02 11.42 -2.00
CA ILE A 821 3.47 11.34 -1.82
C ILE A 821 3.84 10.08 -1.04
N LEU A 822 5.09 9.66 -1.16
CA LEU A 822 5.59 8.42 -0.56
C LEU A 822 5.49 8.41 0.97
N SER A 823 5.81 9.54 1.63
CA SER A 823 5.90 9.63 3.09
C SER A 823 4.55 9.69 3.79
N GLN A 824 3.50 10.21 3.14
CA GLN A 824 2.17 10.34 3.72
C GLN A 824 1.18 9.30 3.18
N TYR A 825 0.07 9.11 3.86
CA TYR A 825 -0.94 8.14 3.48
C TYR A 825 -2.37 8.63 3.72
N ASN A 826 -3.22 8.52 2.70
CA ASN A 826 -4.61 9.03 2.69
C ASN A 826 -4.67 10.48 3.24
N VAL A 827 -5.62 10.76 4.12
CA VAL A 827 -5.79 12.06 4.79
C VAL A 827 -4.71 12.34 5.86
N GLY A 828 -3.67 11.53 5.95
CA GLY A 828 -2.51 11.75 6.82
C GLY A 828 -2.75 11.53 8.32
N ALA A 829 -3.95 11.15 8.75
CA ALA A 829 -4.30 11.04 10.17
C ALA A 829 -3.32 10.17 11.00
N GLN A 830 -2.78 9.12 10.42
CA GLN A 830 -1.78 8.26 11.05
C GLN A 830 -0.35 8.75 10.79
N THR A 831 0.01 8.99 9.53
CA THR A 831 1.40 9.33 9.14
C THR A 831 1.86 10.69 9.65
N ARG A 832 0.96 11.68 9.76
CA ARG A 832 1.27 12.98 10.40
C ARG A 832 1.65 12.86 11.88
N ARG A 833 1.27 11.77 12.55
CA ARG A 833 1.59 11.45 13.95
C ARG A 833 2.79 10.50 14.09
N THR A 834 3.68 10.53 13.12
CA THR A 834 4.93 9.77 13.08
C THR A 834 6.05 10.66 12.56
N GLU A 835 7.25 10.15 12.56
CA GLU A 835 8.45 10.85 12.03
C GLU A 835 8.32 11.22 10.53
N ASN A 836 7.33 10.68 9.83
CA ASN A 836 7.05 11.03 8.43
C ASN A 836 6.71 12.52 8.24
N SER A 837 6.16 13.17 9.28
CA SER A 837 5.92 14.62 9.31
C SER A 837 7.20 15.46 9.27
N GLN A 838 8.35 14.90 9.67
CA GLN A 838 9.66 15.57 9.54
C GLN A 838 10.15 15.58 8.10
N TRP A 839 9.71 14.63 7.29
CA TRP A 839 10.07 14.56 5.86
C TRP A 839 9.18 15.47 5.01
N HIS A 840 7.86 15.39 5.21
CA HIS A 840 6.89 16.27 4.53
C HIS A 840 5.82 16.71 5.54
N SER A 841 5.67 18.01 5.72
CA SER A 841 4.81 18.64 6.73
C SER A 841 3.63 19.41 6.13
N GLU A 842 3.51 19.50 4.79
CA GLU A 842 2.46 20.22 4.09
C GLU A 842 2.17 19.62 2.71
N ASP A 843 0.97 19.88 2.17
CA ASP A 843 0.67 19.68 0.75
C ASP A 843 1.17 20.88 -0.05
N LYS A 844 1.76 20.66 -1.22
CA LYS A 844 2.23 21.69 -2.14
C LYS A 844 1.53 21.58 -3.48
N LEU A 845 1.48 22.71 -4.22
CA LEU A 845 1.01 22.75 -5.60
C LEU A 845 2.18 22.62 -6.56
N GLU A 846 2.23 21.54 -7.36
CA GLU A 846 3.16 21.45 -8.50
C GLU A 846 2.56 22.24 -9.69
N ILE A 847 3.36 23.13 -10.25
CA ILE A 847 3.01 23.97 -11.42
C ILE A 847 4.16 23.96 -12.42
N HIS A 848 3.81 23.89 -13.71
CA HIS A 848 4.82 23.91 -14.78
C HIS A 848 5.52 25.28 -14.86
N PRO A 849 6.85 25.37 -15.16
CA PRO A 849 7.59 26.63 -15.26
C PRO A 849 6.91 27.66 -16.17
N HIS A 850 6.39 27.24 -17.33
CA HIS A 850 5.67 28.11 -18.24
C HIS A 850 4.42 28.76 -17.59
N ASP A 851 3.60 27.96 -16.90
CA ASP A 851 2.38 28.47 -16.24
C ASP A 851 2.71 29.33 -15.02
N ALA A 852 3.82 29.04 -14.35
CA ALA A 852 4.32 29.83 -13.22
C ALA A 852 4.84 31.20 -13.67
N GLU A 853 5.63 31.24 -14.76
CA GLU A 853 6.15 32.48 -15.34
C GLU A 853 5.02 33.41 -15.79
N ASP A 854 4.03 32.89 -16.52
CA ASP A 854 2.85 33.64 -16.97
C ASP A 854 2.05 34.31 -15.84
N ARG A 855 2.18 33.76 -14.60
CA ARG A 855 1.48 34.23 -13.39
C ARG A 855 2.36 34.96 -12.40
N GLY A 856 3.67 35.08 -12.71
CA GLY A 856 4.66 35.69 -11.80
C GLY A 856 4.88 34.88 -10.51
N ILE A 857 4.72 33.54 -10.55
CA ILE A 857 4.89 32.61 -9.44
C ILE A 857 6.32 32.08 -9.44
N ARG A 858 6.98 32.11 -8.29
CA ARG A 858 8.28 31.49 -8.05
C ARG A 858 8.15 30.21 -7.22
N ASP A 859 9.19 29.41 -7.21
CA ASP A 859 9.24 28.25 -6.32
C ASP A 859 9.11 28.70 -4.86
N ASP A 860 8.30 27.95 -4.09
CA ASP A 860 7.97 28.20 -2.68
C ASP A 860 7.09 29.42 -2.40
N ASP A 861 6.57 30.13 -3.41
CA ASP A 861 5.59 31.19 -3.22
C ASP A 861 4.24 30.64 -2.72
N TRP A 862 3.52 31.45 -1.93
CA TRP A 862 2.13 31.17 -1.58
C TRP A 862 1.21 31.47 -2.75
N VAL A 863 0.39 30.50 -3.12
CA VAL A 863 -0.56 30.59 -4.22
C VAL A 863 -1.97 30.21 -3.80
N ALA A 864 -2.96 31.01 -4.19
CA ALA A 864 -4.35 30.63 -4.10
C ALA A 864 -4.71 29.73 -5.29
N ILE A 865 -5.43 28.66 -4.99
CA ILE A 865 -6.06 27.78 -5.97
C ILE A 865 -7.56 27.97 -5.81
N GLU A 866 -8.23 28.43 -6.86
CA GLU A 866 -9.68 28.69 -6.87
C GLU A 866 -10.36 27.82 -7.92
N SER A 867 -11.47 27.20 -7.54
CA SER A 867 -12.39 26.46 -8.41
C SER A 867 -13.80 27.01 -8.29
N ARG A 868 -14.78 26.32 -8.85
CA ARG A 868 -16.20 26.62 -8.67
C ARG A 868 -16.69 26.33 -7.25
N ALA A 869 -16.08 25.32 -6.57
CA ALA A 869 -16.46 24.88 -5.24
C ALA A 869 -15.88 25.79 -4.13
N GLY A 870 -14.66 26.29 -4.31
CA GLY A 870 -14.01 27.11 -3.28
C GLY A 870 -12.58 27.52 -3.60
N GLN A 871 -11.89 27.98 -2.57
CA GLN A 871 -10.51 28.45 -2.65
C GLN A 871 -9.68 27.97 -1.46
N THR A 872 -8.45 27.53 -1.76
CA THR A 872 -7.42 27.25 -0.75
C THR A 872 -6.09 27.88 -1.13
N VAL A 873 -5.13 27.90 -0.20
CA VAL A 873 -3.81 28.51 -0.40
C VAL A 873 -2.74 27.50 -0.01
N LEU A 874 -1.82 27.22 -0.93
CA LEU A 874 -0.71 26.28 -0.76
C LEU A 874 0.62 26.94 -1.17
N ARG A 875 1.75 26.32 -0.85
CA ARG A 875 3.04 26.69 -1.44
C ARG A 875 3.20 26.08 -2.82
N ALA A 876 3.75 26.82 -3.75
CA ALA A 876 4.04 26.34 -5.09
C ALA A 876 5.35 25.54 -5.13
N THR A 877 5.37 24.50 -5.96
CA THR A 877 6.60 23.83 -6.43
C THR A 877 6.65 23.96 -7.94
N VAL A 878 7.61 24.72 -8.45
CA VAL A 878 7.78 24.92 -9.90
C VAL A 878 8.57 23.73 -10.48
N THR A 879 7.92 22.94 -11.35
CA THR A 879 8.51 21.67 -11.81
C THR A 879 8.00 21.24 -13.18
N GLU A 880 8.85 20.61 -13.99
CA GLU A 880 8.50 19.97 -15.27
C GLU A 880 7.81 18.60 -15.11
N ARG A 881 7.56 18.14 -13.88
CA ARG A 881 6.84 16.88 -13.62
C ARG A 881 5.40 16.93 -14.16
N VAL A 882 4.78 18.07 -14.11
CA VAL A 882 3.47 18.36 -14.72
C VAL A 882 3.64 18.95 -16.12
N GLN A 883 2.60 18.90 -16.95
CA GLN A 883 2.59 19.52 -18.28
C GLN A 883 1.96 20.92 -18.22
N PRO A 884 2.24 21.81 -19.18
CA PRO A 884 1.57 23.10 -19.26
C PRO A 884 0.04 22.94 -19.28
N GLY A 885 -0.65 23.80 -18.52
CA GLY A 885 -2.11 23.75 -18.36
C GLY A 885 -2.59 22.76 -17.30
N VAL A 886 -1.69 21.99 -16.65
CA VAL A 886 -2.02 21.02 -15.60
C VAL A 886 -1.26 21.37 -14.33
N VAL A 887 -1.96 21.39 -13.21
CA VAL A 887 -1.37 21.51 -11.85
C VAL A 887 -1.70 20.29 -11.02
N TYR A 888 -0.89 20.03 -9.99
CA TYR A 888 -1.04 18.83 -9.13
C TYR A 888 -0.88 19.19 -7.67
N THR A 889 -1.72 18.60 -6.81
CA THR A 889 -1.55 18.67 -5.36
C THR A 889 -1.87 17.34 -4.68
N THR A 890 -1.60 17.28 -3.39
CA THR A 890 -1.96 16.17 -2.50
C THR A 890 -3.02 16.60 -1.48
N PHE A 891 -3.50 15.68 -0.66
CA PHE A 891 -4.64 15.89 0.26
C PHE A 891 -4.38 15.35 1.66
N HIS A 892 -3.10 15.31 2.07
CA HIS A 892 -2.70 14.64 3.31
C HIS A 892 -2.86 15.50 4.56
N PHE A 893 -2.98 16.81 4.41
CA PHE A 893 -3.02 17.78 5.51
C PHE A 893 -4.36 18.52 5.51
N PRO A 894 -5.14 18.47 6.61
CA PRO A 894 -6.46 19.10 6.65
C PRO A 894 -6.38 20.62 6.48
N GLU A 895 -5.28 21.25 6.94
CA GLU A 895 -5.04 22.68 6.84
C GLU A 895 -4.92 23.17 5.38
N SER A 896 -4.51 22.28 4.47
CA SER A 896 -4.40 22.57 3.04
C SER A 896 -5.76 22.68 2.36
N GLY A 897 -6.75 21.94 2.83
CA GLY A 897 -8.10 21.98 2.30
C GLY A 897 -8.18 21.60 0.81
N ALA A 898 -7.44 20.58 0.37
CA ALA A 898 -7.43 20.19 -1.06
C ALA A 898 -8.82 19.83 -1.60
N ASN A 899 -9.71 19.30 -0.77
CA ASN A 899 -11.08 18.97 -1.16
C ASN A 899 -12.09 20.15 -1.05
N VAL A 900 -11.65 21.31 -0.60
CA VAL A 900 -12.45 22.55 -0.69
C VAL A 900 -12.63 22.98 -2.14
N ILE A 901 -11.67 22.62 -2.98
CA ILE A 901 -11.65 23.00 -4.42
C ILE A 901 -12.13 21.90 -5.35
N THR A 902 -12.27 20.64 -4.89
CA THR A 902 -12.87 19.56 -5.68
C THR A 902 -14.39 19.71 -5.72
N THR A 903 -15.02 19.25 -6.79
CA THR A 903 -16.46 19.39 -7.04
C THR A 903 -17.20 18.08 -6.82
N ASP A 904 -18.52 18.12 -6.81
CA ASP A 904 -19.43 16.98 -6.69
C ASP A 904 -19.54 16.10 -7.95
N ASN A 905 -18.80 16.46 -9.01
CA ASN A 905 -18.72 15.64 -10.23
C ASN A 905 -18.30 14.20 -9.88
N SER A 906 -18.97 13.22 -10.46
CA SER A 906 -18.74 11.82 -10.10
C SER A 906 -18.98 10.85 -11.26
N ASP A 907 -18.48 9.62 -11.12
CA ASP A 907 -18.69 8.53 -12.05
C ASP A 907 -20.20 8.20 -12.20
N TRP A 908 -20.65 8.12 -13.43
CA TRP A 908 -22.05 7.95 -13.80
C TRP A 908 -22.71 6.68 -13.22
N ALA A 909 -21.93 5.59 -13.03
CA ALA A 909 -22.47 4.31 -12.55
C ALA A 909 -22.39 4.18 -11.02
N THR A 910 -21.33 4.70 -10.41
CA THR A 910 -20.97 4.38 -9.03
C THR A 910 -20.98 5.56 -8.07
N ASN A 911 -21.11 6.80 -8.56
CA ASN A 911 -20.92 8.04 -7.79
C ASN A 911 -19.51 8.14 -7.13
N CYS A 912 -18.48 7.52 -7.74
CA CYS A 912 -17.11 7.77 -7.35
C CYS A 912 -16.72 9.20 -7.75
N PRO A 913 -16.27 10.07 -6.83
CA PRO A 913 -15.97 11.47 -7.16
C PRO A 913 -14.85 11.63 -8.17
N GLU A 914 -14.92 12.70 -8.97
CA GLU A 914 -13.94 13.05 -10.00
C GLU A 914 -12.77 13.87 -9.45
N TYR A 915 -12.00 13.33 -8.49
CA TYR A 915 -10.86 14.05 -7.88
C TYR A 915 -9.72 14.39 -8.86
N LYS A 916 -9.69 13.78 -10.03
CA LYS A 916 -8.56 13.91 -10.97
C LYS A 916 -8.76 15.01 -12.00
N VAL A 917 -9.93 15.65 -12.01
CA VAL A 917 -10.23 16.73 -12.96
C VAL A 917 -11.00 17.83 -12.25
N THR A 918 -10.37 18.97 -12.01
CA THR A 918 -11.04 20.16 -11.50
C THR A 918 -10.47 21.40 -12.24
N ALA A 919 -11.33 22.18 -12.86
CA ALA A 919 -10.92 23.42 -13.52
C ALA A 919 -10.61 24.49 -12.48
N VAL A 920 -9.40 25.04 -12.49
CA VAL A 920 -8.89 25.97 -11.47
C VAL A 920 -8.21 27.20 -12.04
N GLN A 921 -8.17 28.27 -11.22
CA GLN A 921 -7.27 29.40 -11.36
C GLN A 921 -6.19 29.32 -10.27
N VAL A 922 -4.98 29.71 -10.61
CA VAL A 922 -3.86 29.81 -9.67
C VAL A 922 -3.29 31.22 -9.70
N MET A 923 -3.13 31.84 -8.54
CA MET A 923 -2.67 33.24 -8.39
C MET A 923 -1.73 33.36 -7.20
N PRO A 924 -0.66 34.17 -7.27
CA PRO A 924 0.17 34.47 -6.09
C PRO A 924 -0.65 35.27 -5.05
N VAL A 925 -0.49 34.94 -3.76
CA VAL A 925 -1.20 35.59 -2.65
C VAL A 925 -0.29 35.75 -1.44
N SER A 926 -0.70 36.61 -0.48
CA SER A 926 0.03 36.82 0.79
C SER A 926 -0.80 36.46 2.03
N GLN A 927 -2.04 36.01 1.86
CA GLN A 927 -2.96 35.75 2.97
C GLN A 927 -3.64 34.37 2.78
N PRO A 928 -3.95 33.66 3.87
CA PRO A 928 -4.77 32.45 3.81
C PRO A 928 -6.15 32.73 3.21
N SER A 929 -6.77 31.71 2.62
CA SER A 929 -8.14 31.81 2.10
C SER A 929 -9.16 32.04 3.24
N GLN A 930 -10.36 32.52 2.88
CA GLN A 930 -11.44 32.68 3.84
C GLN A 930 -11.80 31.37 4.52
N TRP A 931 -11.82 30.26 3.74
CA TRP A 931 -12.07 28.94 4.28
C TRP A 931 -10.99 28.53 5.31
N GLN A 932 -9.70 28.73 5.01
CA GLN A 932 -8.61 28.38 5.94
C GLN A 932 -8.70 29.17 7.25
N GLN A 933 -9.10 30.44 7.21
CA GLN A 933 -9.31 31.25 8.40
C GLN A 933 -10.51 30.74 9.23
N GLN A 934 -11.60 30.30 8.57
CA GLN A 934 -12.76 29.70 9.23
C GLN A 934 -12.41 28.34 9.83
N TYR A 935 -11.73 27.50 9.07
CA TYR A 935 -11.21 26.20 9.49
C TYR A 935 -10.35 26.33 10.75
N GLN A 936 -9.38 27.25 10.76
CA GLN A 936 -8.50 27.45 11.92
C GLN A 936 -9.28 27.88 13.18
N ARG A 937 -10.27 28.75 13.02
CA ARG A 937 -11.15 29.13 14.15
C ARG A 937 -11.93 27.92 14.67
N PHE A 938 -12.61 27.20 13.79
CA PHE A 938 -13.37 26.00 14.16
C PHE A 938 -12.47 24.93 14.79
N HIS A 939 -11.29 24.70 14.23
CA HIS A 939 -10.32 23.77 14.80
C HIS A 939 -9.93 24.15 16.23
N ASN A 940 -9.61 25.43 16.47
CA ASN A 940 -9.22 25.92 17.80
C ASN A 940 -10.38 25.81 18.81
N GLU A 941 -11.60 26.15 18.41
CA GLU A 941 -12.80 25.97 19.22
C GLU A 941 -12.98 24.50 19.64
N GLN A 942 -12.91 23.56 18.69
CA GLN A 942 -13.05 22.14 18.98
C GLN A 942 -11.93 21.60 19.88
N GLN A 943 -10.69 22.08 19.72
CA GLN A 943 -9.59 21.74 20.63
C GLN A 943 -9.82 22.26 22.06
N GLY A 944 -10.37 23.45 22.21
CA GLY A 944 -10.77 24.00 23.50
C GLY A 944 -11.83 23.14 24.20
N LEU A 945 -12.82 22.67 23.45
CA LEU A 945 -13.90 21.80 23.96
C LEU A 945 -13.39 20.39 24.39
N LEU A 946 -12.27 19.94 23.87
CA LEU A 946 -11.64 18.68 24.30
C LEU A 946 -10.89 18.84 25.62
N GLN A 947 -10.25 20.01 25.85
CA GLN A 947 -9.32 20.22 26.98
C GLN A 947 -9.98 20.74 28.26
N GLY A 948 -11.27 21.14 28.20
CA GLY A 948 -11.89 21.92 29.24
C GLY A 948 -11.13 23.24 29.49
N ASP A 949 -11.61 24.17 30.24
CA ASP A 949 -11.13 25.57 30.44
C ASP A 949 -9.60 25.85 30.50
N LYS A 950 -8.74 25.01 29.94
CA LYS A 950 -7.33 25.31 29.75
C LYS A 950 -7.12 26.00 28.39
N VAL A 951 -7.23 27.30 28.43
CA VAL A 951 -6.82 28.21 27.34
C VAL A 951 -5.38 27.92 26.97
N MET A 952 -5.17 27.30 25.83
CA MET A 952 -3.87 27.20 25.16
C MET A 952 -3.68 28.46 24.32
N SER A 953 -2.92 29.39 24.84
CA SER A 953 -2.35 30.50 24.09
C SER A 953 -1.01 30.06 23.50
N GLU A 954 -1.01 29.42 22.35
CA GLU A 954 0.13 29.42 21.43
C GLU A 954 -0.32 28.95 20.03
N PRO A 955 -0.09 29.73 18.97
CA PRO A 955 -0.44 29.29 17.61
C PRO A 955 0.55 28.23 17.12
N LEU A 956 0.02 27.15 16.55
CA LEU A 956 0.78 26.15 15.78
C LEU A 956 1.21 26.73 14.41
N VAL A 957 1.92 27.85 14.45
CA VAL A 957 2.65 28.34 13.26
C VAL A 957 3.92 28.98 13.79
N THR A 958 5.00 28.27 13.68
CA THR A 958 6.35 28.75 13.34
C THR A 958 7.39 27.68 13.71
N LYS A 959 7.88 26.93 12.76
CA LYS A 959 9.29 26.85 12.36
C LYS A 959 9.45 25.88 11.22
#